data_b24aec969bf727ffbb757e793772e9f3
#
_entry.id   b24aec969bf727ffbb757e793772e9f3
#
_cell.length_a   1.000
_cell.length_b   1.000
_cell.length_c   1.000
_cell.angle_alpha   90.00
_cell.angle_beta   90.00
_cell.angle_gamma   90.00
#
_symmetry.space_group_name_H-M   'P 1'
#
loop_
_entity.id
_entity.type
_entity.pdbx_description
1 polymer ?
#
loop_
_entity_poly.entity_id
_entity_poly.type
_entity_poly.pdbx_seq_one_letter_code
_entity_poly.pdbx_strand_id
1 'polypeptide(L)'
;MTTAFNTVQPARLAIFIALALAGFSPTLWASETFNTELVELDNPGMGKADLSAFESGSQAPGTYLVDIILDDRLLETRDIRFMAVKDANGSETLQPCLSIRQLKAWGVKTALFPQLDAGQGECADLKAIPQASADFQFGAQRLAISIPQAAIDLPARGYVPPEMWDEGITAAMLNYSLSGANSRARSGAGTRSDSQYANLRPGINVGPWRLRNYTTWSRDASGQDKWDNVYTLMQRAIIPLQAQLTLGDSSAPADVFDSMPFRGVQLASDDDMLPDSLKGYAPVVRGIARTNAQVVVRQNGYQIYQSYVAPGAFEIADMYPTGGAGDLEVTIVEADGSEQHFTLPYASLPVLQREGRLKYALTAGQYRSYNRSVEKTPFGQLTGIYGLPYGLTLYGGVQGADKYQSAALGVGKNMGDFGAISADLTQGWSTPEHAAKTSGQSWRARYSKNFINSGTNFSIAGYRYSTRGYYGMQEVLDSYGDSSALQDRRRNRAELTMSQTLGDNLGALTLSAAQEDYWNDGKSMASWSVGYSNYWHNISYGLTWTYSKNVRSASETRDNQKNADHDQLLAFNISIPLDKFLPQTWANYGMNASRNNGTTHSIGLNGVALENRALNWNVQQGYGTEGVGYTGNVNANYRGTYGEATAGYGYDKNSERLNYGLQGGILAHADGITLSQPLGETNALIKAPGAHGVDIRNQPGVRTDVRGYTVVSNLSVYRKNDLTLDPENMPEDVELEINTRTVTPTRGAVVRADYLPKSGRRVLMTLTDNERAVPFGAVVTLVGDESSSFIVGDRGQVYLTGMREEGTLVATWGSQPSQQCRADFSLPTHSTFGGIADMRASCRQER
;
A
#
# COMPACT_ATOMS: atom_id res chain seq x y z
N MET A 1 33.60 34.91 -52.02
CA MET A 1 32.57 35.94 -52.20
C MET A 1 31.64 35.96 -51.01
N THR A 2 31.85 36.97 -50.21
CA THR A 2 31.17 37.28 -48.95
C THR A 2 29.84 37.96 -49.23
N THR A 3 28.80 37.55 -48.57
CA THR A 3 27.61 38.42 -48.34
C THR A 3 27.19 38.33 -46.91
N ALA A 4 27.39 39.43 -46.20
CA ALA A 4 26.98 39.68 -44.86
C ALA A 4 25.46 39.88 -44.78
N PHE A 5 24.79 39.20 -43.85
CA PHE A 5 23.43 39.52 -43.43
C PHE A 5 23.49 40.33 -42.14
N ASN A 6 22.97 41.55 -42.21
CA ASN A 6 22.76 42.46 -41.09
C ASN A 6 21.71 41.88 -40.11
N THR A 7 22.09 41.65 -38.89
CA THR A 7 21.18 41.39 -37.78
C THR A 7 20.54 42.65 -37.27
N VAL A 8 19.27 42.85 -37.53
CA VAL A 8 18.45 43.89 -36.92
C VAL A 8 18.16 43.40 -35.47
N GLN A 9 18.58 44.18 -34.49
CA GLN A 9 18.34 43.93 -33.07
C GLN A 9 16.84 44.09 -32.70
N PRO A 10 16.16 43.07 -32.15
CA PRO A 10 14.73 43.16 -31.76
C PRO A 10 14.48 43.88 -30.43
N ALA A 11 15.54 44.38 -29.77
CA ALA A 11 15.42 44.93 -28.40
C ALA A 11 14.77 46.34 -28.34
N ARG A 12 14.77 47.10 -29.41
CA ARG A 12 14.17 48.46 -29.41
C ARG A 12 12.67 48.50 -29.65
N LEU A 13 12.14 47.51 -30.34
CA LEU A 13 10.69 47.40 -30.57
C LEU A 13 9.94 46.85 -29.35
N ALA A 14 10.58 45.95 -28.61
CA ALA A 14 10.04 45.38 -27.35
C ALA A 14 9.95 46.45 -26.24
N ILE A 15 10.91 47.38 -26.16
CA ILE A 15 10.88 48.45 -25.16
C ILE A 15 9.77 49.48 -25.46
N PHE A 16 9.48 49.80 -26.75
CA PHE A 16 8.39 50.67 -27.09
C PHE A 16 7.01 50.04 -26.89
N ILE A 17 6.84 48.73 -27.09
CA ILE A 17 5.61 48.03 -26.82
C ILE A 17 5.39 47.89 -25.32
N ALA A 18 6.45 47.63 -24.52
CA ALA A 18 6.35 47.58 -23.06
C ALA A 18 6.03 48.96 -22.43
N LEU A 19 6.53 50.09 -22.99
CA LEU A 19 6.21 51.44 -22.54
C LEU A 19 4.80 51.93 -22.99
N ALA A 20 4.27 51.42 -24.12
CA ALA A 20 2.90 51.69 -24.54
C ALA A 20 1.85 50.88 -23.74
N LEU A 21 2.24 49.71 -23.18
CA LEU A 21 1.38 48.90 -22.33
C LEU A 21 1.44 49.31 -20.86
N ALA A 22 2.43 50.09 -20.43
CA ALA A 22 2.59 50.58 -19.06
C ALA A 22 1.87 51.92 -18.83
N GLY A 23 1.23 52.49 -19.85
CA GLY A 23 0.44 53.70 -19.78
C GLY A 23 -1.02 53.46 -19.48
N PHE A 24 -1.43 53.67 -18.21
CA PHE A 24 -2.81 53.83 -17.78
C PHE A 24 -3.74 52.63 -18.03
N SER A 25 -3.67 51.64 -17.21
CA SER A 25 -4.86 50.87 -16.82
C SER A 25 -5.43 51.51 -15.57
N PRO A 26 -6.45 52.36 -15.62
CA PRO A 26 -7.30 52.51 -14.46
C PRO A 26 -7.87 51.14 -14.22
N THR A 27 -7.69 50.57 -13.02
CA THR A 27 -8.48 49.47 -12.51
C THR A 27 -9.91 49.97 -12.45
N LEU A 28 -10.61 49.90 -13.57
CA LEU A 28 -12.08 49.94 -13.61
C LEU A 28 -12.50 48.65 -12.90
N TRP A 29 -12.86 48.71 -11.66
CA TRP A 29 -13.69 47.74 -11.02
C TRP A 29 -15.01 47.77 -11.84
N ALA A 30 -15.15 46.87 -12.79
CA ALA A 30 -16.43 46.61 -13.39
C ALA A 30 -17.29 46.02 -12.30
N SER A 31 -18.22 46.81 -11.75
CA SER A 31 -19.31 46.23 -10.95
C SER A 31 -20.11 45.37 -11.95
N GLU A 32 -20.18 44.11 -11.70
CA GLU A 32 -21.07 43.20 -12.44
C GLU A 32 -22.50 43.64 -12.11
N THR A 33 -23.19 44.21 -13.08
CA THR A 33 -24.62 44.52 -12.97
C THR A 33 -25.43 43.38 -13.57
N PHE A 34 -26.21 42.69 -12.72
CA PHE A 34 -27.08 41.62 -13.20
C PHE A 34 -28.39 42.23 -13.71
N ASN A 35 -28.79 41.81 -14.93
CA ASN A 35 -30.06 42.22 -15.46
C ASN A 35 -31.19 41.41 -14.81
N THR A 36 -31.83 42.02 -13.80
CA THR A 36 -32.96 41.41 -13.08
C THR A 36 -34.15 41.02 -13.97
N GLU A 37 -34.34 41.70 -15.13
CA GLU A 37 -35.37 41.35 -16.07
C GLU A 37 -35.12 40.04 -16.83
N LEU A 38 -33.87 39.71 -17.06
CA LEU A 38 -33.50 38.40 -17.64
C LEU A 38 -33.75 37.25 -16.67
N VAL A 39 -33.46 37.44 -15.36
CA VAL A 39 -33.70 36.44 -14.33
C VAL A 39 -35.24 36.25 -14.11
N GLU A 40 -36.02 37.30 -14.24
CA GLU A 40 -37.46 37.24 -14.16
C GLU A 40 -38.11 36.63 -15.42
N LEU A 41 -37.44 36.76 -16.59
CA LEU A 41 -37.88 36.14 -17.85
C LEU A 41 -37.67 34.62 -17.83
N ASP A 42 -36.54 34.16 -17.28
CA ASP A 42 -36.22 32.76 -17.14
C ASP A 42 -36.96 32.06 -15.99
N ASN A 43 -37.40 32.83 -14.96
CA ASN A 43 -38.12 32.34 -13.78
C ASN A 43 -39.35 33.19 -13.48
N PRO A 44 -40.42 33.15 -14.30
CA PRO A 44 -41.63 33.90 -14.09
C PRO A 44 -42.30 33.47 -12.75
N GLY A 45 -42.29 34.37 -11.77
CA GLY A 45 -42.93 34.16 -10.47
C GLY A 45 -41.99 34.20 -9.24
N MET A 46 -40.69 34.28 -9.45
CA MET A 46 -39.78 34.78 -8.41
C MET A 46 -39.96 36.29 -8.34
N GLY A 47 -40.51 36.81 -7.25
CA GLY A 47 -40.51 38.23 -6.98
C GLY A 47 -39.10 38.80 -7.10
N LYS A 48 -38.96 40.11 -7.33
CA LYS A 48 -37.66 40.75 -7.54
C LYS A 48 -36.62 40.22 -6.56
N ALA A 49 -35.75 39.35 -7.09
CA ALA A 49 -34.62 38.86 -6.32
C ALA A 49 -33.72 40.03 -5.93
N ASP A 50 -33.40 40.19 -4.69
CA ASP A 50 -32.41 41.16 -4.22
C ASP A 50 -31.01 40.69 -4.65
N LEU A 51 -30.52 41.21 -5.75
CA LEU A 51 -29.20 40.89 -6.32
C LEU A 51 -28.13 41.87 -5.82
N SER A 52 -28.46 42.81 -4.89
CA SER A 52 -27.51 43.81 -4.40
C SER A 52 -26.25 43.19 -3.74
N ALA A 53 -26.37 42.03 -3.14
CA ALA A 53 -25.21 41.29 -2.59
C ALA A 53 -24.25 40.78 -3.69
N PHE A 54 -24.79 40.36 -4.83
CA PHE A 54 -23.96 39.91 -5.98
C PHE A 54 -23.39 41.11 -6.77
N GLU A 55 -24.12 42.21 -6.88
CA GLU A 55 -23.66 43.43 -7.52
C GLU A 55 -22.56 44.15 -6.76
N SER A 56 -22.57 44.06 -5.42
CA SER A 56 -21.52 44.59 -4.55
C SER A 56 -20.29 43.69 -4.45
N GLY A 57 -20.30 42.47 -5.08
CA GLY A 57 -19.25 41.46 -4.92
C GLY A 57 -19.15 40.90 -3.48
N SER A 58 -20.11 41.32 -2.61
CA SER A 58 -20.19 40.78 -1.26
C SER A 58 -20.95 39.46 -1.24
N GLN A 59 -20.42 38.50 -0.50
CA GLN A 59 -21.02 37.20 -0.35
C GLN A 59 -21.86 37.14 0.90
N ALA A 60 -23.00 36.45 0.87
CA ALA A 60 -23.86 36.35 2.03
C ALA A 60 -23.19 35.55 3.16
N PRO A 61 -23.26 35.97 4.43
CA PRO A 61 -22.84 35.15 5.54
C PRO A 61 -23.73 33.90 5.61
N GLY A 62 -23.10 32.75 5.93
CA GLY A 62 -23.81 31.47 5.94
C GLY A 62 -22.87 30.28 6.22
N THR A 63 -23.42 29.08 6.14
CA THR A 63 -22.64 27.86 6.24
C THR A 63 -22.41 27.30 4.83
N TYR A 64 -21.15 27.08 4.50
CA TYR A 64 -20.71 26.58 3.19
C TYR A 64 -19.93 25.30 3.35
N LEU A 65 -20.19 24.34 2.49
CA LEU A 65 -19.38 23.15 2.35
C LEU A 65 -18.11 23.52 1.59
N VAL A 66 -16.95 23.45 2.26
CA VAL A 66 -15.68 23.92 1.70
C VAL A 66 -14.58 22.88 1.84
N ASP A 67 -13.69 22.87 0.86
CA ASP A 67 -12.42 22.19 0.94
C ASP A 67 -11.46 23.01 1.80
N ILE A 68 -11.03 22.45 2.92
CA ILE A 68 -10.10 23.08 3.83
C ILE A 68 -8.68 22.72 3.41
N ILE A 69 -7.93 23.75 3.03
CA ILE A 69 -6.54 23.64 2.63
C ILE A 69 -5.67 24.34 3.65
N LEU A 70 -4.79 23.59 4.31
CA LEU A 70 -3.82 24.10 5.27
C LEU A 70 -2.42 24.00 4.69
N ASP A 71 -1.75 25.15 4.51
CA ASP A 71 -0.42 25.25 3.90
C ASP A 71 -0.32 24.43 2.62
N ASP A 72 -1.26 24.68 1.67
CA ASP A 72 -1.44 23.99 0.37
C ASP A 72 -1.74 22.48 0.42
N ARG A 73 -2.11 21.96 1.59
CA ARG A 73 -2.51 20.58 1.77
C ARG A 73 -4.01 20.48 2.04
N LEU A 74 -4.74 19.74 1.22
CA LEU A 74 -6.14 19.40 1.47
C LEU A 74 -6.24 18.54 2.74
N LEU A 75 -6.93 19.03 3.76
CA LEU A 75 -7.17 18.33 5.02
C LEU A 75 -8.47 17.52 4.98
N GLU A 76 -9.58 18.22 4.75
CA GLU A 76 -10.92 17.65 4.73
C GLU A 76 -11.88 18.57 3.98
N THR A 77 -13.03 18.04 3.56
CA THR A 77 -14.16 18.82 3.08
C THR A 77 -15.21 18.87 4.18
N ARG A 78 -15.63 20.07 4.58
CA ARG A 78 -16.52 20.27 5.75
C ARG A 78 -17.38 21.51 5.64
N ASP A 79 -18.53 21.47 6.31
CA ASP A 79 -19.37 22.65 6.53
C ASP A 79 -18.68 23.61 7.50
N ILE A 80 -18.40 24.83 7.04
CA ILE A 80 -17.86 25.94 7.83
C ILE A 80 -18.82 27.10 7.79
N ARG A 81 -19.08 27.69 8.97
CA ARG A 81 -19.85 28.92 9.10
C ARG A 81 -18.97 30.13 8.82
N PHE A 82 -19.41 31.00 7.93
CA PHE A 82 -18.76 32.28 7.62
C PHE A 82 -19.59 33.45 8.12
N MET A 83 -18.90 34.43 8.67
CA MET A 83 -19.48 35.65 9.21
C MET A 83 -18.93 36.86 8.46
N ALA A 84 -19.81 37.85 8.22
CA ALA A 84 -19.37 39.14 7.66
C ALA A 84 -18.62 39.94 8.72
N VAL A 85 -17.39 40.34 8.41
CA VAL A 85 -16.54 41.20 9.27
C VAL A 85 -16.09 42.39 8.43
N LYS A 86 -16.21 43.58 8.98
CA LYS A 86 -15.70 44.81 8.35
C LYS A 86 -14.21 44.91 8.55
N ASP A 87 -13.47 45.09 7.45
CA ASP A 87 -12.05 45.37 7.49
C ASP A 87 -11.78 46.85 7.94
N ALA A 88 -10.50 47.21 8.08
CA ALA A 88 -10.10 48.55 8.48
C ALA A 88 -10.50 49.64 7.44
N ASN A 89 -10.85 49.27 6.21
CA ASN A 89 -11.26 50.17 5.15
C ASN A 89 -12.79 50.25 5.00
N GLY A 90 -13.54 49.52 5.86
CA GLY A 90 -15.02 49.48 5.84
C GLY A 90 -15.62 48.49 4.84
N SER A 91 -14.79 47.69 4.13
CA SER A 91 -15.23 46.64 3.24
C SER A 91 -15.66 45.42 4.04
N GLU A 92 -16.79 44.80 3.69
CA GLU A 92 -17.26 43.55 4.31
C GLU A 92 -16.60 42.34 3.66
N THR A 93 -15.91 41.53 4.47
CA THR A 93 -15.31 40.27 4.04
C THR A 93 -15.86 39.10 4.88
N LEU A 94 -15.99 37.91 4.26
CA LEU A 94 -16.39 36.72 4.97
C LEU A 94 -15.18 36.14 5.72
N GLN A 95 -15.33 35.93 7.01
CA GLN A 95 -14.34 35.28 7.86
C GLN A 95 -14.87 33.92 8.34
N PRO A 96 -14.04 32.85 8.25
CA PRO A 96 -14.46 31.54 8.74
C PRO A 96 -14.53 31.50 10.26
N CYS A 97 -15.58 30.92 10.79
CA CYS A 97 -15.72 30.63 12.21
C CYS A 97 -15.09 29.26 12.52
N LEU A 98 -13.83 29.28 12.92
CA LEU A 98 -13.08 28.05 13.27
C LEU A 98 -13.02 27.92 14.80
N SER A 99 -13.40 26.76 15.32
CA SER A 99 -13.27 26.47 16.74
C SER A 99 -11.84 26.10 17.13
N ILE A 100 -11.45 26.36 18.38
CA ILE A 100 -10.15 25.92 18.94
C ILE A 100 -9.98 24.40 18.80
N ARG A 101 -11.09 23.64 18.94
CA ARG A 101 -11.09 22.19 18.77
C ARG A 101 -10.70 21.79 17.35
N GLN A 102 -11.22 22.49 16.34
CA GLN A 102 -10.85 22.25 14.93
C GLN A 102 -9.39 22.58 14.69
N LEU A 103 -8.93 23.75 15.12
CA LEU A 103 -7.52 24.15 14.98
C LEU A 103 -6.57 23.15 15.65
N LYS A 104 -6.91 22.67 16.84
CA LYS A 104 -6.14 21.63 17.53
C LYS A 104 -6.16 20.29 16.77
N ALA A 105 -7.32 19.90 16.22
CA ALA A 105 -7.42 18.69 15.40
C ALA A 105 -6.57 18.76 14.11
N TRP A 106 -6.38 19.96 13.56
CA TRP A 106 -5.51 20.21 12.40
C TRP A 106 -4.03 20.37 12.77
N GLY A 107 -3.67 20.19 14.06
CA GLY A 107 -2.29 20.22 14.54
C GLY A 107 -1.80 21.57 15.02
N VAL A 108 -2.66 22.58 15.11
CA VAL A 108 -2.26 23.89 15.63
C VAL A 108 -1.93 23.78 17.13
N LYS A 109 -0.76 24.30 17.53
CA LYS A 109 -0.28 24.34 18.92
C LYS A 109 -1.04 25.38 19.73
N THR A 110 -2.34 25.22 19.90
CA THR A 110 -3.25 26.20 20.53
C THR A 110 -2.80 26.60 21.94
N ALA A 111 -2.10 25.72 22.64
CA ALA A 111 -1.55 26.01 23.98
C ALA A 111 -0.48 27.11 23.98
N LEU A 112 0.21 27.35 22.86
CA LEU A 112 1.18 28.43 22.72
C LEU A 112 0.52 29.79 22.47
N PHE A 113 -0.76 29.81 22.11
CA PHE A 113 -1.50 31.04 21.76
C PHE A 113 -2.79 31.15 22.54
N PRO A 114 -2.75 31.48 23.86
CA PRO A 114 -3.94 31.60 24.69
C PRO A 114 -4.95 32.66 24.18
N GLN A 115 -4.47 33.62 23.39
CA GLN A 115 -5.27 34.69 22.81
C GLN A 115 -6.22 34.22 21.68
N LEU A 116 -6.05 32.98 21.16
CA LEU A 116 -7.01 32.36 20.25
C LEU A 116 -8.43 32.30 20.84
N ASP A 117 -8.53 32.23 22.17
CA ASP A 117 -9.81 32.17 22.93
C ASP A 117 -10.30 33.58 23.43
N ALA A 118 -9.62 34.65 23.04
CA ALA A 118 -9.94 36.02 23.53
C ALA A 118 -11.22 36.61 22.95
N GLY A 119 -11.75 36.01 21.86
CA GLY A 119 -13.09 36.31 21.36
C GLY A 119 -14.13 35.56 22.18
N GLN A 120 -14.98 36.22 22.94
CA GLN A 120 -16.11 35.62 23.71
C GLN A 120 -17.12 34.88 22.78
N GLY A 121 -16.66 33.92 21.96
CA GLY A 121 -17.47 33.26 20.98
C GLY A 121 -16.94 31.86 20.63
N GLU A 122 -17.73 31.09 19.87
CA GLU A 122 -17.39 29.78 19.38
C GLU A 122 -16.21 29.80 18.39
N CYS A 123 -15.75 30.97 17.90
CA CYS A 123 -14.80 31.15 16.83
C CYS A 123 -13.44 31.64 17.39
N ALA A 124 -12.37 30.99 17.04
CA ALA A 124 -11.00 31.36 17.38
C ALA A 124 -10.52 32.60 16.57
N ASP A 125 -9.77 33.48 17.18
CA ASP A 125 -9.13 34.60 16.49
C ASP A 125 -7.76 34.18 15.92
N LEU A 126 -7.72 33.85 14.62
CA LEU A 126 -6.49 33.44 13.96
C LEU A 126 -5.38 34.51 13.98
N LYS A 127 -5.73 35.80 14.17
CA LYS A 127 -4.75 36.88 14.29
C LYS A 127 -3.87 36.75 15.54
N ALA A 128 -4.27 35.93 16.50
CA ALA A 128 -3.45 35.60 17.67
C ALA A 128 -2.18 34.80 17.30
N ILE A 129 -2.18 34.15 16.15
CA ILE A 129 -1.00 33.46 15.61
C ILE A 129 -0.33 34.41 14.61
N PRO A 130 0.88 34.94 14.90
CA PRO A 130 1.59 35.82 13.98
C PRO A 130 1.75 35.18 12.59
N GLN A 131 1.45 35.94 11.53
CA GLN A 131 1.53 35.51 10.12
C GLN A 131 0.51 34.45 9.70
N ALA A 132 -0.42 34.03 10.55
CA ALA A 132 -1.50 33.16 10.13
C ALA A 132 -2.52 33.94 9.30
N SER A 133 -3.08 33.29 8.29
CA SER A 133 -4.13 33.85 7.43
C SER A 133 -5.16 32.80 7.05
N ALA A 134 -6.37 33.26 6.75
CA ALA A 134 -7.42 32.42 6.19
C ALA A 134 -8.05 33.20 5.03
N ASP A 135 -8.08 32.60 3.85
CA ASP A 135 -8.66 33.14 2.63
C ASP A 135 -9.77 32.22 2.10
N PHE A 136 -10.97 32.76 1.93
CA PHE A 136 -12.12 32.05 1.43
C PHE A 136 -12.33 32.33 -0.06
N GLN A 137 -12.03 31.33 -0.88
CA GLN A 137 -12.24 31.36 -2.32
C GLN A 137 -13.64 30.84 -2.65
N PHE A 138 -14.61 31.73 -2.61
CA PHE A 138 -16.03 31.39 -2.75
C PHE A 138 -16.34 30.61 -4.05
N GLY A 139 -15.86 31.09 -5.19
CA GLY A 139 -16.10 30.47 -6.50
C GLY A 139 -15.57 29.02 -6.62
N ALA A 140 -14.54 28.68 -5.83
CA ALA A 140 -13.96 27.36 -5.77
C ALA A 140 -14.45 26.54 -4.55
N GLN A 141 -15.27 27.11 -3.68
CA GLN A 141 -15.71 26.54 -2.40
C GLN A 141 -14.49 26.02 -1.58
N ARG A 142 -13.47 26.86 -1.45
CA ARG A 142 -12.18 26.50 -0.88
C ARG A 142 -11.79 27.48 0.21
N LEU A 143 -11.41 26.97 1.37
CA LEU A 143 -10.84 27.75 2.49
C LEU A 143 -9.33 27.46 2.59
N ALA A 144 -8.52 28.41 2.14
CA ALA A 144 -7.07 28.32 2.26
C ALA A 144 -6.63 28.95 3.60
N ILE A 145 -5.96 28.16 4.43
CA ILE A 145 -5.43 28.57 5.74
C ILE A 145 -3.92 28.42 5.68
N SER A 146 -3.19 29.48 6.03
CA SER A 146 -1.75 29.45 6.19
C SER A 146 -1.40 29.67 7.65
N ILE A 147 -0.59 28.78 8.23
CA ILE A 147 -0.12 28.84 9.63
C ILE A 147 1.37 28.55 9.64
N PRO A 148 2.22 29.42 10.27
CA PRO A 148 3.65 29.18 10.38
C PRO A 148 3.96 27.84 11.01
N GLN A 149 4.93 27.12 10.46
CA GLN A 149 5.29 25.76 10.92
C GLN A 149 5.66 25.70 12.42
N ALA A 150 6.20 26.79 12.97
CA ALA A 150 6.48 26.88 14.40
C ALA A 150 5.21 26.79 15.27
N ALA A 151 4.06 27.20 14.71
CA ALA A 151 2.76 27.23 15.38
C ALA A 151 1.91 25.98 15.11
N ILE A 152 2.40 25.06 14.29
CA ILE A 152 1.65 23.86 13.89
C ILE A 152 2.54 22.61 14.00
N ASP A 153 1.95 21.53 14.48
CA ASP A 153 2.49 20.18 14.36
C ASP A 153 1.82 19.53 13.16
N LEU A 154 2.39 19.72 11.98
CA LEU A 154 1.89 19.02 10.77
C LEU A 154 2.10 17.54 10.95
N PRO A 155 1.05 16.72 10.86
CA PRO A 155 1.22 15.29 10.89
C PRO A 155 2.04 14.87 9.67
N ALA A 156 2.93 13.90 9.85
CA ALA A 156 3.74 13.35 8.78
C ALA A 156 2.85 12.87 7.61
N ARG A 157 3.38 12.96 6.38
CA ARG A 157 2.65 12.53 5.18
C ARG A 157 2.22 11.07 5.29
N GLY A 158 0.96 10.80 4.95
CA GLY A 158 0.36 9.49 5.10
C GLY A 158 0.00 9.12 6.54
N TYR A 159 0.14 10.04 7.48
CA TYR A 159 -0.34 9.82 8.85
C TYR A 159 -1.86 9.70 8.86
N VAL A 160 -2.33 8.66 9.50
CA VAL A 160 -3.74 8.49 9.83
C VAL A 160 -3.84 8.45 11.34
N PRO A 161 -4.62 9.37 11.97
CA PRO A 161 -4.78 9.37 13.41
C PRO A 161 -5.32 8.03 13.92
N PRO A 162 -4.84 7.54 15.08
CA PRO A 162 -5.29 6.26 15.65
C PRO A 162 -6.81 6.17 15.88
N GLU A 163 -7.49 7.31 16.07
CA GLU A 163 -8.94 7.39 16.23
C GLU A 163 -9.71 6.99 14.96
N MET A 164 -9.05 7.03 13.80
CA MET A 164 -9.60 6.59 12.52
C MET A 164 -9.29 5.12 12.20
N TRP A 165 -8.49 4.45 13.03
CA TRP A 165 -8.14 3.06 12.79
C TRP A 165 -9.31 2.15 13.16
N ASP A 166 -9.65 1.28 12.23
CA ASP A 166 -10.78 0.36 12.34
C ASP A 166 -10.29 -1.01 12.80
N GLU A 167 -10.73 -1.44 13.98
CA GLU A 167 -10.48 -2.78 14.51
C GLU A 167 -11.27 -3.86 13.75
N GLY A 168 -12.20 -3.47 12.90
CA GLY A 168 -12.99 -4.35 12.08
C GLY A 168 -14.11 -5.06 12.82
N ILE A 169 -14.77 -5.94 12.07
CA ILE A 169 -15.91 -6.73 12.55
C ILE A 169 -15.45 -8.03 13.24
N THR A 170 -16.30 -8.56 14.10
CA THR A 170 -16.16 -9.94 14.58
C THR A 170 -16.41 -10.89 13.42
N ALA A 171 -15.42 -11.75 13.14
CA ALA A 171 -15.47 -12.68 12.02
C ALA A 171 -14.65 -13.93 12.30
N ALA A 172 -15.08 -15.06 11.78
CA ALA A 172 -14.28 -16.27 11.66
C ALA A 172 -13.85 -16.46 10.22
N MET A 173 -12.63 -16.91 10.02
CA MET A 173 -12.06 -17.07 8.69
C MET A 173 -11.34 -18.39 8.55
N LEU A 174 -11.33 -18.93 7.34
CA LEU A 174 -10.50 -20.05 6.95
C LEU A 174 -9.85 -19.74 5.60
N ASN A 175 -8.54 -19.62 5.59
CA ASN A 175 -7.78 -19.59 4.35
C ASN A 175 -7.23 -20.99 4.11
N TYR A 176 -7.55 -21.56 2.95
CA TYR A 176 -7.19 -22.93 2.60
C TYR A 176 -6.42 -22.99 1.29
N SER A 177 -5.48 -23.92 1.21
CA SER A 177 -4.78 -24.29 -0.03
C SER A 177 -4.60 -25.80 -0.04
N LEU A 178 -5.22 -26.44 -1.02
CA LEU A 178 -5.19 -27.87 -1.23
C LEU A 178 -4.42 -28.14 -2.51
N SER A 179 -3.50 -29.08 -2.51
CA SER A 179 -2.80 -29.50 -3.71
C SER A 179 -2.59 -31.01 -3.70
N GLY A 180 -2.50 -31.60 -4.87
CA GLY A 180 -2.22 -33.01 -5.03
C GLY A 180 -1.55 -33.30 -6.36
N ALA A 181 -0.85 -34.43 -6.40
CA ALA A 181 -0.24 -34.92 -7.60
C ALA A 181 -0.43 -36.46 -7.68
N ASN A 182 -0.80 -36.93 -8.87
CA ASN A 182 -0.84 -38.32 -9.21
C ASN A 182 0.27 -38.59 -10.22
N SER A 183 1.24 -39.40 -9.85
CA SER A 183 2.38 -39.77 -10.71
C SER A 183 2.26 -41.22 -11.12
N ARG A 184 2.54 -41.50 -12.39
CA ARG A 184 2.57 -42.85 -12.95
C ARG A 184 3.87 -43.03 -13.71
N ALA A 185 4.53 -44.20 -13.57
CA ALA A 185 5.65 -44.57 -14.37
C ALA A 185 5.24 -44.84 -15.83
N ARG A 186 6.01 -44.32 -16.80
CA ARG A 186 5.79 -44.56 -18.25
C ARG A 186 6.49 -45.79 -18.77
N SER A 187 7.53 -46.25 -18.07
CA SER A 187 8.31 -47.43 -18.45
C SER A 187 8.65 -48.27 -17.23
N GLY A 188 8.54 -49.61 -17.36
CA GLY A 188 8.88 -50.60 -16.33
C GLY A 188 7.76 -50.87 -15.32
N ALA A 189 8.06 -51.70 -14.32
CA ALA A 189 7.14 -52.08 -13.24
C ALA A 189 7.01 -50.97 -12.16
N GLY A 190 6.94 -49.68 -12.59
CA GLY A 190 6.89 -48.56 -11.67
C GLY A 190 5.53 -48.46 -10.96
N THR A 191 5.58 -48.17 -9.70
CA THR A 191 4.41 -47.97 -8.84
C THR A 191 3.77 -46.61 -9.11
N ARG A 192 2.44 -46.56 -8.99
CA ARG A 192 1.69 -45.30 -8.91
C ARG A 192 2.04 -44.65 -7.58
N SER A 193 2.25 -43.35 -7.62
CA SER A 193 2.57 -42.55 -6.45
C SER A 193 1.64 -41.34 -6.40
N ASP A 194 0.88 -41.27 -5.34
CA ASP A 194 -0.07 -40.18 -5.12
C ASP A 194 0.40 -39.38 -3.88
N SER A 195 0.45 -38.06 -3.98
CA SER A 195 0.76 -37.18 -2.89
C SER A 195 -0.29 -36.09 -2.74
N GLN A 196 -0.60 -35.73 -1.52
CA GLN A 196 -1.59 -34.68 -1.22
C GLN A 196 -1.06 -33.78 -0.12
N TYR A 197 -1.41 -32.51 -0.19
CA TYR A 197 -1.04 -31.51 0.77
C TYR A 197 -2.19 -30.53 1.01
N ALA A 198 -2.44 -30.23 2.28
CA ALA A 198 -3.39 -29.20 2.69
C ALA A 198 -2.70 -28.21 3.64
N ASN A 199 -2.93 -26.94 3.37
CA ASN A 199 -2.52 -25.85 4.21
C ASN A 199 -3.78 -25.12 4.69
N LEU A 200 -4.01 -25.13 5.99
CA LEU A 200 -5.20 -24.57 6.62
C LEU A 200 -4.79 -23.46 7.58
N ARG A 201 -5.38 -22.28 7.40
CA ARG A 201 -5.14 -21.12 8.26
C ARG A 201 -6.47 -20.59 8.80
N PRO A 202 -7.06 -21.26 9.82
CA PRO A 202 -8.21 -20.70 10.51
C PRO A 202 -7.83 -19.49 11.36
N GLY A 203 -8.76 -18.56 11.49
CA GLY A 203 -8.61 -17.37 12.31
C GLY A 203 -9.94 -16.89 12.86
N ILE A 204 -9.88 -16.18 13.99
CA ILE A 204 -11.03 -15.54 14.63
C ILE A 204 -10.63 -14.14 15.04
N ASN A 205 -11.48 -13.15 14.74
CA ASN A 205 -11.37 -11.78 15.20
C ASN A 205 -12.48 -11.47 16.20
N VAL A 206 -12.13 -10.94 17.36
CA VAL A 206 -13.09 -10.45 18.37
C VAL A 206 -12.55 -9.15 18.95
N GLY A 207 -13.17 -8.03 18.61
CA GLY A 207 -12.64 -6.70 18.96
C GLY A 207 -11.19 -6.57 18.47
N PRO A 208 -10.25 -6.12 19.31
CA PRO A 208 -8.84 -5.95 18.92
C PRO A 208 -8.03 -7.26 18.87
N TRP A 209 -8.61 -8.39 19.28
CA TRP A 209 -7.91 -9.67 19.35
C TRP A 209 -7.99 -10.46 18.05
N ARG A 210 -6.87 -11.05 17.65
CA ARG A 210 -6.69 -11.85 16.44
C ARG A 210 -6.13 -13.23 16.83
N LEU A 211 -6.98 -14.24 16.87
CA LEU A 211 -6.54 -15.62 17.00
C LEU A 211 -6.18 -16.16 15.61
N ARG A 212 -5.02 -16.75 15.47
CA ARG A 212 -4.52 -17.34 14.22
C ARG A 212 -3.91 -18.71 14.48
N ASN A 213 -4.22 -19.63 13.60
CA ASN A 213 -3.56 -20.92 13.54
C ASN A 213 -3.09 -21.19 12.13
N TYR A 214 -2.01 -21.92 12.01
CA TYR A 214 -1.51 -22.45 10.76
C TYR A 214 -1.19 -23.92 10.95
N THR A 215 -1.95 -24.78 10.28
CA THR A 215 -1.80 -26.23 10.31
C THR A 215 -1.64 -26.77 8.91
N THR A 216 -0.74 -27.72 8.74
CA THR A 216 -0.55 -28.43 7.48
C THR A 216 -0.86 -29.89 7.66
N TRP A 217 -1.39 -30.48 6.61
CA TRP A 217 -1.55 -31.92 6.45
C TRP A 217 -0.86 -32.35 5.17
N SER A 218 -0.13 -33.44 5.23
CA SER A 218 0.51 -34.03 4.08
C SER A 218 0.28 -35.54 4.06
N ARG A 219 0.06 -36.06 2.88
CA ARG A 219 0.06 -37.50 2.60
C ARG A 219 1.14 -37.79 1.58
N ASP A 220 2.12 -38.59 1.97
CA ASP A 220 3.22 -38.96 1.10
C ASP A 220 2.88 -40.07 0.11
N ALA A 221 3.82 -40.37 -0.80
CA ALA A 221 3.66 -41.43 -1.78
C ALA A 221 3.50 -42.84 -1.20
N SER A 222 3.87 -43.06 0.05
CA SER A 222 3.67 -44.31 0.78
C SER A 222 2.29 -44.40 1.44
N GLY A 223 1.50 -43.32 1.38
CA GLY A 223 0.18 -43.20 2.00
C GLY A 223 0.23 -42.86 3.49
N GLN A 224 1.38 -42.43 4.00
CA GLN A 224 1.51 -41.98 5.39
C GLN A 224 1.00 -40.53 5.53
N ASP A 225 0.14 -40.34 6.51
CA ASP A 225 -0.42 -39.04 6.85
C ASP A 225 0.39 -38.35 7.95
N LYS A 226 0.64 -37.06 7.78
CA LYS A 226 1.30 -36.24 8.78
C LYS A 226 0.58 -34.93 8.99
N TRP A 227 0.28 -34.63 10.23
CA TRP A 227 -0.24 -33.32 10.67
C TRP A 227 0.83 -32.54 11.40
N ASP A 228 1.07 -31.31 10.98
CA ASP A 228 2.00 -30.40 11.66
C ASP A 228 1.29 -29.08 12.00
N ASN A 229 1.37 -28.67 13.26
CA ASN A 229 0.97 -27.33 13.68
C ASN A 229 2.18 -26.40 13.54
N VAL A 230 2.14 -25.49 12.58
CA VAL A 230 3.22 -24.53 12.34
C VAL A 230 3.23 -23.46 13.42
N TYR A 231 2.08 -22.85 13.70
CA TYR A 231 1.90 -21.93 14.83
C TYR A 231 0.44 -21.83 15.27
N THR A 232 0.26 -21.47 16.51
CA THR A 232 -1.01 -20.98 17.07
C THR A 232 -0.69 -19.79 17.93
N LEU A 233 -1.26 -18.62 17.59
CA LEU A 233 -0.99 -17.37 18.27
C LEU A 233 -2.24 -16.52 18.40
N MET A 234 -2.19 -15.63 19.36
CA MET A 234 -3.16 -14.56 19.57
C MET A 234 -2.40 -13.23 19.58
N GLN A 235 -2.87 -12.28 18.81
CA GLN A 235 -2.22 -10.97 18.62
C GLN A 235 -3.18 -9.83 18.90
N ARG A 236 -2.60 -8.72 19.35
CA ARG A 236 -3.29 -7.45 19.56
C ARG A 236 -2.35 -6.27 19.38
N ALA A 237 -2.81 -5.22 18.71
CA ALA A 237 -2.14 -3.94 18.67
C ALA A 237 -2.21 -3.23 20.05
N ILE A 238 -1.10 -2.70 20.54
CA ILE A 238 -1.00 -1.84 21.72
C ILE A 238 -0.64 -0.43 21.24
N ILE A 239 -1.65 0.31 20.83
CA ILE A 239 -1.52 1.59 20.14
C ILE A 239 -0.65 2.61 20.90
N PRO A 240 -0.82 2.83 22.23
CA PRO A 240 0.00 3.80 22.97
C PRO A 240 1.50 3.48 22.98
N LEU A 241 1.86 2.21 22.80
CA LEU A 241 3.25 1.74 22.75
C LEU A 241 3.76 1.57 21.32
N GLN A 242 2.91 1.83 20.31
CA GLN A 242 3.21 1.55 18.89
C GLN A 242 3.78 0.14 18.71
N ALA A 243 3.17 -0.84 19.35
CA ALA A 243 3.67 -2.19 19.47
C ALA A 243 2.59 -3.23 19.21
N GLN A 244 3.02 -4.42 18.84
CA GLN A 244 2.21 -5.61 18.72
C GLN A 244 2.47 -6.53 19.92
N LEU A 245 1.42 -6.91 20.65
CA LEU A 245 1.45 -7.97 21.64
C LEU A 245 1.11 -9.29 20.96
N THR A 246 1.97 -10.29 21.10
CA THR A 246 1.78 -11.65 20.59
C THR A 246 1.86 -12.65 21.72
N LEU A 247 0.88 -13.54 21.81
CA LEU A 247 0.79 -14.65 22.78
C LEU A 247 0.72 -15.97 22.01
N GLY A 248 1.55 -16.93 22.35
CA GLY A 248 1.58 -18.24 21.69
C GLY A 248 2.84 -18.49 20.88
N ASP A 249 2.73 -19.14 19.71
CA ASP A 249 3.86 -19.51 18.86
C ASP A 249 4.25 -18.34 17.96
N SER A 250 5.51 -17.90 18.03
CA SER A 250 6.05 -16.83 17.19
C SER A 250 7.56 -16.93 17.08
N SER A 251 8.20 -15.93 16.48
CA SER A 251 9.65 -15.82 16.40
C SER A 251 10.11 -14.46 16.91
N ALA A 252 11.21 -14.45 17.67
CA ALA A 252 11.85 -13.22 18.10
C ALA A 252 12.44 -12.45 16.89
N PRO A 253 12.41 -11.11 16.88
CA PRO A 253 12.97 -10.32 15.78
C PRO A 253 14.47 -10.55 15.55
N ALA A 254 14.89 -10.53 14.28
CA ALA A 254 16.27 -10.79 13.86
C ALA A 254 17.11 -9.51 13.67
N ASP A 255 16.67 -8.37 14.23
CA ASP A 255 17.38 -7.09 14.03
C ASP A 255 18.77 -7.08 14.70
N VAL A 256 18.85 -7.58 15.93
CA VAL A 256 20.08 -7.60 16.76
C VAL A 256 20.67 -9.01 16.86
N PHE A 257 19.87 -9.97 17.28
CA PHE A 257 20.22 -11.40 17.34
C PHE A 257 19.63 -12.17 16.16
N ASP A 258 20.03 -13.42 15.98
CA ASP A 258 19.35 -14.32 15.06
C ASP A 258 17.93 -14.63 15.58
N SER A 259 16.97 -14.79 14.66
CA SER A 259 15.57 -15.08 15.03
C SER A 259 15.46 -16.38 15.80
N MET A 260 14.64 -16.38 16.85
CA MET A 260 14.41 -17.55 17.72
C MET A 260 12.92 -17.92 17.74
N PRO A 261 12.54 -19.11 17.27
CA PRO A 261 11.17 -19.58 17.39
C PRO A 261 10.84 -19.90 18.85
N PHE A 262 9.65 -19.47 19.29
CA PHE A 262 9.24 -19.64 20.68
C PHE A 262 7.75 -19.89 20.84
N ARG A 263 7.37 -20.35 22.02
CA ARG A 263 6.01 -20.32 22.54
C ARG A 263 5.99 -19.52 23.83
N GLY A 264 5.31 -18.39 23.82
CA GLY A 264 5.30 -17.49 24.97
C GLY A 264 4.63 -16.17 24.72
N VAL A 265 5.27 -15.09 25.15
CA VAL A 265 4.79 -13.70 25.04
C VAL A 265 5.85 -12.85 24.37
N GLN A 266 5.41 -11.99 23.49
CA GLN A 266 6.26 -10.98 22.84
C GLN A 266 5.53 -9.66 22.77
N LEU A 267 6.24 -8.59 23.13
CA LEU A 267 5.85 -7.22 22.89
C LEU A 267 6.95 -6.58 22.01
N ALA A 268 6.62 -6.24 20.78
CA ALA A 268 7.57 -5.68 19.83
C ALA A 268 7.01 -4.47 19.13
N SER A 269 7.85 -3.47 18.86
CA SER A 269 7.48 -2.29 18.08
C SER A 269 6.91 -2.70 16.72
N ASP A 270 5.78 -2.11 16.33
CA ASP A 270 5.16 -2.29 15.02
C ASP A 270 5.41 -1.04 14.17
N ASP A 271 6.37 -1.14 13.27
CA ASP A 271 6.75 -0.05 12.37
C ASP A 271 5.63 0.35 11.41
N ASP A 272 4.64 -0.52 11.18
CA ASP A 272 3.51 -0.21 10.31
C ASP A 272 2.53 0.79 10.93
N MET A 273 2.52 0.94 12.27
CA MET A 273 1.76 1.99 12.95
C MET A 273 2.29 3.40 12.67
N LEU A 274 3.47 3.51 12.07
CA LEU A 274 4.05 4.78 11.67
C LEU A 274 3.72 5.07 10.21
N PRO A 275 3.56 6.34 9.85
CA PRO A 275 3.52 6.76 8.45
C PRO A 275 4.73 6.26 7.69
N ASP A 276 4.56 5.93 6.40
CA ASP A 276 5.67 5.41 5.60
C ASP A 276 6.83 6.41 5.48
N SER A 277 6.50 7.71 5.52
CA SER A 277 7.49 8.79 5.59
C SER A 277 8.37 8.77 6.84
N LEU A 278 7.92 8.16 7.94
CA LEU A 278 8.67 8.01 9.19
C LEU A 278 9.31 6.64 9.39
N LYS A 279 9.01 5.67 8.53
CA LYS A 279 9.65 4.34 8.58
C LYS A 279 11.11 4.43 8.13
N GLY A 280 11.98 3.64 8.74
CA GLY A 280 13.39 3.61 8.40
C GLY A 280 14.12 4.92 8.70
N TYR A 281 15.28 5.11 8.08
CA TYR A 281 16.09 6.32 8.23
C TYR A 281 15.85 7.29 7.07
N ALA A 282 15.60 8.57 7.40
CA ALA A 282 15.74 9.68 6.48
C ALA A 282 16.24 10.91 7.26
N PRO A 283 17.11 11.75 6.69
CA PRO A 283 17.57 12.96 7.34
C PRO A 283 16.42 13.97 7.45
N VAL A 284 16.50 14.80 8.48
CA VAL A 284 15.58 15.92 8.68
C VAL A 284 16.07 17.12 7.89
N VAL A 285 15.21 17.71 7.06
CA VAL A 285 15.50 18.95 6.33
C VAL A 285 15.09 20.15 7.19
N ARG A 286 16.03 21.02 7.52
CA ARG A 286 15.78 22.25 8.28
C ARG A 286 16.21 23.46 7.45
N GLY A 287 15.40 24.51 7.46
CA GLY A 287 15.69 25.73 6.71
C GLY A 287 14.91 26.93 7.25
N ILE A 288 15.08 28.05 6.61
CA ILE A 288 14.35 29.30 6.92
C ILE A 288 13.76 29.82 5.61
N ALA A 289 12.44 29.89 5.55
CA ALA A 289 11.73 30.56 4.48
C ALA A 289 11.53 32.04 4.82
N ARG A 290 11.81 32.93 3.90
CA ARG A 290 11.63 34.39 4.09
C ARG A 290 10.19 34.80 3.82
N THR A 291 9.54 34.06 2.91
CA THR A 291 8.16 34.30 2.48
C THR A 291 7.42 32.97 2.54
N ASN A 292 6.15 32.93 2.09
CA ASN A 292 5.52 31.64 1.78
C ASN A 292 6.30 30.97 0.64
N ALA A 293 7.08 29.95 0.98
CA ALA A 293 8.03 29.37 0.07
C ALA A 293 7.67 27.93 -0.28
N GLN A 294 8.03 27.51 -1.48
CA GLN A 294 8.00 26.12 -1.91
C GLN A 294 9.36 25.48 -1.60
N VAL A 295 9.33 24.39 -0.84
CA VAL A 295 10.51 23.58 -0.59
C VAL A 295 10.47 22.32 -1.47
N VAL A 296 11.46 22.18 -2.33
CA VAL A 296 11.62 21.03 -3.23
C VAL A 296 12.85 20.25 -2.81
N VAL A 297 12.71 18.95 -2.60
CA VAL A 297 13.82 18.05 -2.31
C VAL A 297 14.00 17.09 -3.47
N ARG A 298 15.21 17.09 -4.03
CA ARG A 298 15.60 16.15 -5.07
C ARG A 298 16.63 15.17 -4.53
N GLN A 299 16.56 13.96 -5.02
CA GLN A 299 17.60 12.97 -4.83
C GLN A 299 17.96 12.43 -6.20
N ASN A 300 19.21 12.56 -6.58
CA ASN A 300 19.70 12.02 -7.85
C ASN A 300 19.00 12.63 -9.07
N GLY A 301 18.67 13.91 -8.99
CA GLY A 301 17.92 14.62 -10.00
C GLY A 301 16.39 14.41 -9.94
N TYR A 302 15.92 13.37 -9.27
CA TYR A 302 14.48 13.10 -9.13
C TYR A 302 13.89 13.88 -7.96
N GLN A 303 12.78 14.54 -8.17
CA GLN A 303 12.03 15.18 -7.11
C GLN A 303 11.33 14.12 -6.27
N ILE A 304 11.78 13.97 -5.00
CA ILE A 304 11.24 12.98 -4.05
C ILE A 304 10.26 13.59 -3.05
N TYR A 305 10.31 14.90 -2.88
CA TYR A 305 9.48 15.63 -1.93
C TYR A 305 9.23 17.06 -2.40
N GLN A 306 8.03 17.54 -2.14
CA GLN A 306 7.66 18.95 -2.28
C GLN A 306 6.68 19.32 -1.18
N SER A 307 6.89 20.48 -0.57
CA SER A 307 5.96 21.05 0.39
C SER A 307 6.00 22.57 0.31
N TYR A 308 4.98 23.20 0.82
CA TYR A 308 4.93 24.63 1.01
C TYR A 308 5.10 24.93 2.49
N VAL A 309 5.85 25.97 2.80
CA VAL A 309 6.14 26.39 4.16
C VAL A 309 5.82 27.86 4.32
N ALA A 310 5.22 28.20 5.45
CA ALA A 310 5.00 29.59 5.82
C ALA A 310 6.32 30.30 6.18
N PRO A 311 6.38 31.65 6.18
CA PRO A 311 7.57 32.36 6.56
C PRO A 311 8.07 31.98 7.96
N GLY A 312 9.38 31.81 8.11
CA GLY A 312 10.03 31.43 9.36
C GLY A 312 10.85 30.14 9.24
N ALA A 313 11.30 29.63 10.39
CA ALA A 313 12.03 28.37 10.45
C ALA A 313 11.08 27.19 10.21
N PHE A 314 11.52 26.26 9.39
CA PHE A 314 10.79 25.03 9.11
C PHE A 314 11.65 23.78 9.31
N GLU A 315 10.99 22.68 9.58
CA GLU A 315 11.57 21.35 9.71
C GLU A 315 10.71 20.34 8.93
N ILE A 316 11.33 19.56 8.04
CA ILE A 316 10.69 18.48 7.30
C ILE A 316 11.31 17.16 7.77
N ALA A 317 10.56 16.44 8.58
CA ALA A 317 10.97 15.17 9.19
C ALA A 317 10.21 13.98 8.62
N ASP A 318 9.27 14.23 7.69
CA ASP A 318 8.30 13.25 7.18
C ASP A 318 8.56 12.80 5.74
N MET A 319 9.80 12.89 5.28
CA MET A 319 10.15 12.37 3.97
C MET A 319 10.12 10.84 3.96
N TYR A 320 9.61 10.28 2.86
CA TYR A 320 9.68 8.83 2.64
C TYR A 320 11.13 8.37 2.56
N PRO A 321 11.49 7.29 3.28
CA PRO A 321 12.80 6.70 3.11
C PRO A 321 12.91 6.15 1.68
N THR A 322 13.89 6.63 0.94
CA THR A 322 14.22 6.06 -0.37
C THR A 322 15.17 4.89 -0.15
N GLY A 323 14.94 3.78 -0.82
CA GLY A 323 15.80 2.58 -0.71
C GLY A 323 17.23 2.77 -1.24
N GLY A 324 17.55 3.97 -1.72
CA GLY A 324 18.84 4.34 -2.30
C GLY A 324 19.66 5.23 -1.37
N ALA A 325 20.95 5.23 -1.56
CA ALA A 325 21.86 6.22 -1.00
C ALA A 325 22.12 7.32 -2.04
N GLY A 326 22.21 8.56 -1.62
CA GLY A 326 22.46 9.73 -2.46
C GLY A 326 22.03 10.99 -1.76
N ASP A 327 22.72 12.07 -2.01
CA ASP A 327 22.46 13.34 -1.34
C ASP A 327 21.08 13.88 -1.68
N LEU A 328 20.50 14.59 -0.73
CA LEU A 328 19.29 15.36 -0.93
C LEU A 328 19.64 16.78 -1.30
N GLU A 329 19.26 17.20 -2.49
CA GLU A 329 19.35 18.58 -2.94
C GLU A 329 18.07 19.31 -2.54
N VAL A 330 18.19 20.28 -1.64
CA VAL A 330 17.07 21.07 -1.16
C VAL A 330 17.08 22.43 -1.82
N THR A 331 15.96 22.79 -2.43
CA THR A 331 15.71 24.09 -3.04
C THR A 331 14.53 24.75 -2.34
N ILE A 332 14.71 25.94 -1.79
CA ILE A 332 13.64 26.79 -1.26
C ILE A 332 13.36 27.87 -2.31
N VAL A 333 12.19 27.86 -2.89
CA VAL A 333 11.72 28.84 -3.86
C VAL A 333 10.81 29.81 -3.15
N GLU A 334 11.27 31.01 -2.97
CA GLU A 334 10.53 32.10 -2.30
C GLU A 334 9.40 32.65 -3.19
N ALA A 335 8.45 33.37 -2.59
CA ALA A 335 7.34 33.99 -3.33
C ALA A 335 7.79 34.97 -4.42
N ASP A 336 8.96 35.60 -4.29
CA ASP A 336 9.58 36.50 -5.27
C ASP A 336 10.35 35.74 -6.39
N GLY A 337 10.35 34.40 -6.34
CA GLY A 337 11.07 33.53 -7.28
C GLY A 337 12.56 33.39 -6.99
N SER A 338 13.07 33.98 -5.90
CA SER A 338 14.47 33.75 -5.48
C SER A 338 14.62 32.37 -4.89
N GLU A 339 15.78 31.73 -5.13
CA GLU A 339 16.03 30.37 -4.69
C GLU A 339 17.18 30.29 -3.70
N GLN A 340 17.05 29.43 -2.68
CA GLN A 340 18.11 29.01 -1.78
C GLN A 340 18.36 27.52 -1.99
N HIS A 341 19.63 27.11 -2.11
CA HIS A 341 20.02 25.72 -2.34
C HIS A 341 20.97 25.23 -1.25
N PHE A 342 20.76 23.99 -0.79
CA PHE A 342 21.71 23.29 0.06
C PHE A 342 21.57 21.79 -0.11
N THR A 343 22.60 21.04 0.31
CA THR A 343 22.67 19.59 0.17
C THR A 343 22.72 18.91 1.52
N LEU A 344 21.95 17.83 1.68
CA LEU A 344 21.93 16.98 2.87
C LEU A 344 22.35 15.56 2.51
N PRO A 345 23.35 14.99 3.15
CA PRO A 345 23.78 13.61 2.91
C PRO A 345 22.73 12.59 3.33
N TYR A 346 22.50 11.57 2.51
CA TYR A 346 21.53 10.51 2.79
C TYR A 346 21.99 9.12 2.38
N ALA A 347 21.85 8.16 3.31
CA ALA A 347 21.99 6.73 3.04
C ALA A 347 21.09 5.91 3.97
N SER A 348 20.53 4.79 3.48
CA SER A 348 19.59 3.94 4.22
C SER A 348 20.16 2.55 4.48
N LEU A 349 20.07 2.08 5.72
CA LEU A 349 20.30 0.70 6.14
C LEU A 349 19.17 0.22 7.06
N PRO A 350 18.86 -1.10 7.08
CA PRO A 350 17.77 -1.62 7.92
C PRO A 350 17.93 -1.37 9.43
N VAL A 351 19.16 -1.26 9.92
CA VAL A 351 19.45 -1.01 11.36
C VAL A 351 19.47 0.47 11.73
N LEU A 352 19.48 1.39 10.76
CA LEU A 352 19.42 2.81 11.05
C LEU A 352 18.02 3.24 11.44
N GLN A 353 17.93 4.08 12.48
CA GLN A 353 16.69 4.69 12.93
C GLN A 353 16.77 6.21 12.86
N ARG A 354 15.60 6.87 12.74
CA ARG A 354 15.51 8.33 12.82
C ARG A 354 15.88 8.81 14.21
N GLU A 355 16.38 10.04 14.28
CA GLU A 355 16.69 10.72 15.53
C GLU A 355 15.49 10.70 16.49
N GLY A 356 15.75 10.33 17.75
CA GLY A 356 14.75 10.27 18.82
C GLY A 356 13.84 9.04 18.79
N ARG A 357 13.97 8.15 17.80
CA ARG A 357 13.12 7.00 17.69
C ARG A 357 13.71 5.75 18.32
N LEU A 358 12.89 5.05 19.12
CA LEU A 358 13.19 3.76 19.73
C LEU A 358 12.37 2.65 19.08
N LYS A 359 13.05 1.63 18.54
CA LYS A 359 12.46 0.33 18.16
C LYS A 359 12.91 -0.69 19.21
N TYR A 360 11.99 -1.46 19.73
CA TYR A 360 12.28 -2.41 20.80
C TYR A 360 11.51 -3.72 20.63
N ALA A 361 12.01 -4.79 21.23
CA ALA A 361 11.31 -6.05 21.36
C ALA A 361 11.66 -6.74 22.68
N LEU A 362 10.64 -7.20 23.38
CA LEU A 362 10.71 -8.03 24.58
C LEU A 362 10.05 -9.36 24.30
N THR A 363 10.79 -10.45 24.41
CA THR A 363 10.31 -11.82 24.18
C THR A 363 10.61 -12.67 25.40
N ALA A 364 9.63 -13.42 25.87
CA ALA A 364 9.79 -14.40 26.94
C ALA A 364 8.94 -15.63 26.65
N GLY A 365 9.54 -16.80 26.76
CA GLY A 365 8.80 -18.04 26.50
C GLY A 365 9.70 -19.27 26.52
N GLN A 366 9.20 -20.35 25.94
CA GLN A 366 9.94 -21.60 25.77
C GLN A 366 10.43 -21.67 24.31
N TYR A 367 11.65 -22.11 24.12
CA TYR A 367 12.20 -22.43 22.82
C TYR A 367 11.37 -23.52 22.14
N ARG A 368 11.12 -23.34 20.85
CA ARG A 368 10.31 -24.24 20.06
C ARG A 368 11.10 -24.74 18.84
N SER A 369 11.85 -25.83 19.02
CA SER A 369 12.52 -26.49 17.90
C SER A 369 11.51 -27.20 17.00
N TYR A 370 11.83 -27.31 15.70
CA TYR A 370 11.13 -28.18 14.76
C TYR A 370 11.31 -29.66 15.14
N ASN A 371 12.49 -30.02 15.65
CA ASN A 371 12.79 -31.36 16.13
C ASN A 371 12.13 -31.57 17.51
N ARG A 372 11.20 -32.51 17.60
CA ARG A 372 10.42 -32.82 18.80
C ARG A 372 11.28 -33.41 19.92
N SER A 373 12.47 -33.94 19.60
CA SER A 373 13.40 -34.50 20.59
C SER A 373 14.13 -33.43 21.39
N VAL A 374 14.16 -32.19 20.90
CA VAL A 374 14.85 -31.07 21.55
C VAL A 374 14.08 -30.60 22.79
N GLU A 375 14.81 -30.33 23.86
CA GLU A 375 14.24 -29.85 25.12
C GLU A 375 13.56 -28.47 24.98
N LYS A 376 12.43 -28.32 25.64
CA LYS A 376 11.69 -27.05 25.71
C LYS A 376 12.28 -26.14 26.77
N THR A 377 13.33 -25.43 26.44
CA THR A 377 14.06 -24.56 27.38
C THR A 377 13.42 -23.18 27.46
N PRO A 378 13.14 -22.66 28.67
CA PRO A 378 12.71 -21.28 28.86
C PRO A 378 13.82 -20.30 28.44
N PHE A 379 13.45 -19.20 27.78
CA PHE A 379 14.37 -18.13 27.47
C PHE A 379 13.70 -16.74 27.49
N GLY A 380 14.52 -15.71 27.57
CA GLY A 380 14.14 -14.33 27.44
C GLY A 380 15.07 -13.57 26.51
N GLN A 381 14.54 -12.60 25.80
CA GLN A 381 15.29 -11.72 24.92
C GLN A 381 14.75 -10.30 25.01
N LEU A 382 15.65 -9.33 25.11
CA LEU A 382 15.36 -7.89 25.04
C LEU A 382 16.27 -7.27 24.01
N THR A 383 15.71 -6.51 23.08
CA THR A 383 16.46 -5.76 22.07
C THR A 383 15.97 -4.32 21.99
N GLY A 384 16.86 -3.41 21.64
CA GLY A 384 16.56 -2.01 21.42
C GLY A 384 17.44 -1.40 20.34
N ILE A 385 16.88 -0.51 19.54
CA ILE A 385 17.54 0.24 18.47
C ILE A 385 17.09 1.69 18.61
N TYR A 386 18.02 2.60 18.83
CA TYR A 386 17.74 4.00 19.10
C TYR A 386 18.49 4.95 18.16
N GLY A 387 17.75 5.84 17.51
CA GLY A 387 18.31 6.88 16.63
C GLY A 387 18.86 8.06 17.43
N LEU A 388 20.13 8.35 17.24
CA LEU A 388 20.84 9.47 17.85
C LEU A 388 21.02 10.62 16.81
N PRO A 389 21.32 11.85 17.26
CA PRO A 389 21.69 12.94 16.37
C PRO A 389 22.84 12.61 15.41
N TYR A 390 22.99 13.38 14.35
CA TYR A 390 24.04 13.27 13.35
C TYR A 390 24.04 11.97 12.55
N GLY A 391 22.87 11.31 12.40
CA GLY A 391 22.74 10.08 11.63
C GLY A 391 23.38 8.85 12.28
N LEU A 392 23.58 8.89 13.59
CA LEU A 392 24.03 7.75 14.39
C LEU A 392 22.83 6.91 14.82
N THR A 393 23.03 5.61 14.95
CA THR A 393 22.08 4.68 15.56
C THR A 393 22.82 3.76 16.50
N LEU A 394 22.40 3.70 17.76
CA LEU A 394 22.89 2.74 18.73
C LEU A 394 21.90 1.60 18.84
N TYR A 395 22.38 0.36 18.83
CA TYR A 395 21.54 -0.81 19.00
C TYR A 395 22.22 -1.90 19.81
N GLY A 396 21.42 -2.73 20.42
CA GLY A 396 21.92 -3.85 21.21
C GLY A 396 20.81 -4.62 21.89
N GLY A 397 21.21 -5.60 22.70
CA GLY A 397 20.28 -6.43 23.41
C GLY A 397 20.97 -7.48 24.29
N VAL A 398 20.13 -8.19 25.01
CA VAL A 398 20.52 -9.35 25.83
C VAL A 398 19.55 -10.48 25.58
N GLN A 399 20.06 -11.70 25.60
CA GLN A 399 19.23 -12.91 25.58
C GLN A 399 19.81 -13.95 26.53
N GLY A 400 18.93 -14.74 27.12
CA GLY A 400 19.35 -15.71 28.12
C GLY A 400 18.41 -16.90 28.24
N ALA A 401 19.02 -18.06 28.43
CA ALA A 401 18.39 -19.32 28.76
C ALA A 401 19.25 -20.06 29.77
N ASP A 402 18.80 -21.19 30.29
CA ASP A 402 19.54 -21.98 31.30
C ASP A 402 20.98 -22.34 30.83
N LYS A 403 21.13 -22.71 29.55
CA LYS A 403 22.39 -23.17 28.95
C LYS A 403 23.08 -22.11 28.08
N TYR A 404 22.54 -20.91 27.99
CA TYR A 404 23.02 -19.87 27.09
C TYR A 404 22.73 -18.47 27.61
N GLN A 405 23.71 -17.60 27.46
CA GLN A 405 23.57 -16.17 27.71
C GLN A 405 24.34 -15.40 26.63
N SER A 406 23.83 -14.28 26.17
CA SER A 406 24.57 -13.38 25.29
C SER A 406 24.14 -11.93 25.44
N ALA A 407 25.09 -11.04 25.10
CA ALA A 407 24.86 -9.62 25.02
C ALA A 407 25.42 -9.10 23.67
N ALA A 408 24.72 -8.20 23.03
CA ALA A 408 25.12 -7.59 21.79
C ALA A 408 25.10 -6.07 21.89
N LEU A 409 26.05 -5.42 21.25
CA LEU A 409 26.12 -3.97 21.11
C LEU A 409 26.58 -3.63 19.69
N GLY A 410 25.94 -2.65 19.07
CA GLY A 410 26.27 -2.22 17.72
C GLY A 410 26.01 -0.75 17.51
N VAL A 411 26.67 -0.21 16.49
CA VAL A 411 26.52 1.17 16.06
C VAL A 411 26.32 1.21 14.54
N GLY A 412 25.40 2.06 14.11
CA GLY A 412 25.16 2.39 12.72
C GLY A 412 25.46 3.86 12.46
N LYS A 413 25.99 4.19 11.29
CA LYS A 413 26.28 5.55 10.88
C LYS A 413 25.95 5.77 9.41
N ASN A 414 25.20 6.82 9.14
CA ASN A 414 25.09 7.39 7.82
C ASN A 414 26.34 8.26 7.55
N MET A 415 27.10 7.94 6.51
CA MET A 415 28.32 8.64 6.12
C MET A 415 28.14 9.50 4.86
N GLY A 416 26.87 9.78 4.49
CA GLY A 416 26.55 10.57 3.30
C GLY A 416 27.05 9.93 2.02
N ASP A 417 27.93 10.65 1.30
CA ASP A 417 28.53 10.19 0.03
C ASP A 417 29.23 8.84 0.10
N PHE A 418 29.69 8.44 1.26
CA PHE A 418 30.33 7.15 1.48
C PHE A 418 29.33 6.03 1.82
N GLY A 419 28.02 6.31 1.79
CA GLY A 419 26.99 5.34 2.10
C GLY A 419 26.71 5.18 3.59
N ALA A 420 26.20 4.05 3.97
CA ALA A 420 25.88 3.72 5.35
C ALA A 420 26.57 2.45 5.81
N ILE A 421 27.08 2.45 7.02
CA ILE A 421 27.76 1.32 7.64
C ILE A 421 27.13 1.00 9.00
N SER A 422 27.09 -0.26 9.37
CA SER A 422 26.85 -0.69 10.74
C SER A 422 27.81 -1.79 11.14
N ALA A 423 28.17 -1.81 12.42
CA ALA A 423 29.01 -2.85 13.00
C ALA A 423 28.48 -3.23 14.38
N ASP A 424 28.49 -4.51 14.69
CA ASP A 424 28.09 -5.02 15.99
C ASP A 424 28.98 -6.17 16.47
N LEU A 425 28.99 -6.34 17.77
CA LEU A 425 29.66 -7.40 18.49
C LEU A 425 28.65 -8.10 19.39
N THR A 426 28.60 -9.40 19.31
CA THR A 426 27.85 -10.27 20.24
C THR A 426 28.84 -11.12 21.03
N GLN A 427 28.79 -11.05 22.37
CA GLN A 427 29.51 -11.93 23.29
C GLN A 427 28.52 -13.02 23.74
N GLY A 428 28.87 -14.28 23.55
CA GLY A 428 28.10 -15.44 23.99
C GLY A 428 28.83 -16.26 25.06
N TRP A 429 28.07 -16.79 26.02
CA TRP A 429 28.46 -17.78 27.00
C TRP A 429 27.51 -18.96 26.89
N SER A 430 28.04 -20.14 26.68
CA SER A 430 27.24 -21.33 26.35
C SER A 430 27.78 -22.59 27.03
N THR A 431 26.86 -23.52 27.25
CA THR A 431 27.16 -24.86 27.70
C THR A 431 26.42 -25.83 26.77
N PRO A 432 27.00 -26.16 25.58
CA PRO A 432 26.37 -27.14 24.69
C PRO A 432 26.33 -28.53 25.30
N GLU A 433 25.38 -29.36 24.85
CA GLU A 433 25.30 -30.75 25.33
C GLU A 433 26.59 -31.50 24.98
N HIS A 434 27.09 -32.29 25.93
CA HIS A 434 28.35 -33.06 25.81
C HIS A 434 29.64 -32.23 25.58
N ALA A 435 29.59 -30.93 25.81
CA ALA A 435 30.73 -30.01 25.66
C ALA A 435 30.98 -29.19 26.93
N ALA A 436 32.25 -28.76 27.12
CA ALA A 436 32.59 -27.88 28.23
C ALA A 436 31.96 -26.49 28.05
N LYS A 437 31.69 -25.79 29.15
CA LYS A 437 31.31 -24.38 29.16
C LYS A 437 32.30 -23.58 28.36
N THR A 438 31.83 -22.78 27.45
CA THR A 438 32.64 -22.00 26.50
C THR A 438 32.11 -20.59 26.37
N SER A 439 32.96 -19.71 25.88
CA SER A 439 32.56 -18.36 25.53
C SER A 439 33.22 -17.92 24.21
N GLY A 440 32.55 -17.06 23.48
CA GLY A 440 33.07 -16.57 22.22
C GLY A 440 32.35 -15.32 21.74
N GLN A 441 32.86 -14.77 20.67
CA GLN A 441 32.40 -13.53 20.07
C GLN A 441 31.97 -13.73 18.63
N SER A 442 30.93 -12.99 18.21
CA SER A 442 30.52 -12.85 16.83
C SER A 442 30.58 -11.37 16.44
N TRP A 443 31.28 -11.08 15.37
CA TRP A 443 31.44 -9.76 14.79
C TRP A 443 30.64 -9.68 13.48
N ARG A 444 29.87 -8.61 13.29
CA ARG A 444 29.10 -8.40 12.07
C ARG A 444 29.29 -6.98 11.57
N ALA A 445 29.52 -6.84 10.28
CA ALA A 445 29.61 -5.54 9.61
C ALA A 445 28.67 -5.56 8.39
N ARG A 446 27.98 -4.45 8.13
CA ARG A 446 27.10 -4.28 6.98
C ARG A 446 27.35 -2.92 6.34
N TYR A 447 27.27 -2.88 5.01
CA TYR A 447 27.46 -1.69 4.21
C TYR A 447 26.38 -1.60 3.14
N SER A 448 25.91 -0.39 2.85
CA SER A 448 24.99 -0.11 1.76
C SER A 448 25.33 1.21 1.09
N LYS A 449 25.33 1.24 -0.23
CA LYS A 449 25.52 2.46 -1.03
C LYS A 449 24.85 2.31 -2.39
N ASN A 450 24.25 3.39 -2.89
CA ASN A 450 23.78 3.50 -4.26
C ASN A 450 24.63 4.54 -4.99
N PHE A 451 25.31 4.14 -6.07
CA PHE A 451 26.11 5.00 -6.96
C PHE A 451 25.27 5.34 -8.19
N ILE A 452 24.59 6.46 -8.16
CA ILE A 452 23.58 6.80 -9.17
C ILE A 452 24.20 7.20 -10.49
N ASN A 453 25.28 7.98 -10.47
CA ASN A 453 25.96 8.40 -11.70
C ASN A 453 26.46 7.23 -12.53
N SER A 454 26.77 6.09 -11.90
CA SER A 454 27.18 4.87 -12.58
C SER A 454 26.05 3.83 -12.72
N GLY A 455 24.85 4.07 -12.15
CA GLY A 455 23.76 3.09 -12.15
C GLY A 455 24.03 1.86 -11.29
N THR A 456 25.00 1.94 -10.34
CA THR A 456 25.41 0.82 -9.49
C THR A 456 24.71 0.89 -8.14
N ASN A 457 24.08 -0.20 -7.73
CA ASN A 457 23.43 -0.32 -6.43
C ASN A 457 24.00 -1.51 -5.65
N PHE A 458 24.62 -1.25 -4.52
CA PHE A 458 24.96 -2.25 -3.51
C PHE A 458 23.84 -2.31 -2.47
N SER A 459 22.90 -3.22 -2.64
CA SER A 459 21.79 -3.35 -1.69
C SER A 459 22.23 -3.91 -0.35
N ILE A 460 23.16 -4.88 -0.36
CA ILE A 460 23.73 -5.49 0.85
C ILE A 460 25.18 -5.87 0.55
N ALA A 461 26.09 -5.45 1.43
CA ALA A 461 27.41 -6.05 1.58
C ALA A 461 27.60 -6.34 3.07
N GLY A 462 27.64 -7.62 3.43
CA GLY A 462 27.68 -8.06 4.81
C GLY A 462 28.84 -9.04 5.07
N TYR A 463 29.43 -8.93 6.24
CA TYR A 463 30.41 -9.86 6.72
C TYR A 463 30.15 -10.21 8.18
N ARG A 464 30.18 -11.48 8.52
CA ARG A 464 30.10 -12.00 9.88
C ARG A 464 31.26 -12.95 10.16
N TYR A 465 31.95 -12.75 11.26
CA TYR A 465 32.96 -13.65 11.80
C TYR A 465 32.58 -14.11 13.18
N SER A 466 32.71 -15.40 13.48
CA SER A 466 32.45 -15.98 14.79
C SER A 466 33.68 -16.74 15.27
N THR A 467 34.13 -16.48 16.49
CA THR A 467 35.27 -17.20 17.10
C THR A 467 34.88 -18.65 17.38
N ARG A 468 35.89 -19.52 17.56
CA ARG A 468 35.70 -20.95 17.77
C ARG A 468 34.84 -21.29 19.00
N GLY A 469 34.88 -20.45 20.03
CA GLY A 469 34.08 -20.60 21.25
C GLY A 469 32.68 -20.03 21.18
N TYR A 470 32.32 -19.35 20.09
CA TYR A 470 31.00 -18.77 19.91
C TYR A 470 30.01 -19.81 19.35
N TYR A 471 28.84 -19.86 19.97
CA TYR A 471 27.69 -20.64 19.52
C TYR A 471 26.47 -19.72 19.48
N GLY A 472 25.60 -19.91 18.51
CA GLY A 472 24.27 -19.28 18.50
C GLY A 472 23.35 -19.92 19.54
N MET A 473 22.40 -19.16 20.05
CA MET A 473 21.45 -19.68 21.05
C MET A 473 20.68 -20.88 20.52
N GLN A 474 20.22 -20.84 19.29
CA GLN A 474 19.53 -21.97 18.66
C GLN A 474 20.42 -23.22 18.59
N GLU A 475 21.68 -23.08 18.17
CA GLU A 475 22.63 -24.19 18.07
C GLU A 475 22.83 -24.89 19.42
N VAL A 476 22.94 -24.10 20.50
CA VAL A 476 23.10 -24.64 21.86
C VAL A 476 21.85 -25.35 22.33
N LEU A 477 20.67 -24.75 22.16
CA LEU A 477 19.42 -25.34 22.61
C LEU A 477 19.06 -26.59 21.81
N ASP A 478 19.29 -26.59 20.49
CA ASP A 478 19.07 -27.77 19.64
C ASP A 478 20.00 -28.94 20.01
N SER A 479 21.22 -28.67 20.52
CA SER A 479 22.15 -29.73 20.93
C SER A 479 21.58 -30.63 22.02
N TYR A 480 20.63 -30.12 22.81
CA TYR A 480 19.91 -30.90 23.82
C TYR A 480 18.75 -31.69 23.20
N GLY A 481 19.09 -32.76 22.52
CA GLY A 481 18.18 -33.70 21.84
C GLY A 481 18.43 -33.87 20.35
N ASP A 482 19.38 -33.10 19.77
CA ASP A 482 19.89 -33.28 18.39
C ASP A 482 21.43 -33.26 18.38
N SER A 483 22.05 -34.44 18.33
CA SER A 483 23.51 -34.58 18.33
C SER A 483 24.16 -33.98 17.07
N SER A 484 23.39 -33.70 16.02
CA SER A 484 23.89 -33.10 14.76
C SER A 484 23.93 -31.58 14.80
N ALA A 485 23.24 -30.92 15.73
CA ALA A 485 23.09 -29.46 15.79
C ALA A 485 24.42 -28.71 15.88
N LEU A 486 25.48 -29.33 16.40
CA LEU A 486 26.82 -28.70 16.56
C LEU A 486 27.78 -29.05 15.42
N GLN A 487 27.37 -29.83 14.42
CA GLN A 487 28.29 -30.29 13.36
C GLN A 487 28.70 -29.17 12.40
N ASP A 488 27.80 -28.24 12.09
CA ASP A 488 28.03 -27.21 11.08
C ASP A 488 28.05 -25.79 11.69
N ARG A 489 29.07 -25.54 12.56
CA ARG A 489 29.21 -24.23 13.21
C ARG A 489 29.85 -23.20 12.27
N ARG A 490 29.15 -22.11 12.03
CA ARG A 490 29.64 -21.04 11.17
C ARG A 490 30.86 -20.34 11.74
N ARG A 491 31.88 -20.20 10.93
CA ARG A 491 33.07 -19.40 11.19
C ARG A 491 32.98 -18.04 10.54
N ASN A 492 32.81 -18.02 9.21
CA ASN A 492 32.67 -16.81 8.42
C ASN A 492 31.40 -16.88 7.56
N ARG A 493 30.77 -15.75 7.36
CA ARG A 493 29.76 -15.53 6.33
C ARG A 493 30.02 -14.21 5.64
N ALA A 494 30.19 -14.23 4.33
CA ALA A 494 30.22 -13.05 3.49
C ALA A 494 29.04 -13.08 2.52
N GLU A 495 28.38 -11.96 2.36
CA GLU A 495 27.26 -11.82 1.43
C GLU A 495 27.36 -10.50 0.67
N LEU A 496 26.97 -10.53 -0.62
CA LEU A 496 26.96 -9.38 -1.49
C LEU A 496 25.77 -9.47 -2.43
N THR A 497 25.02 -8.41 -2.54
CA THR A 497 23.99 -8.22 -3.57
C THR A 497 24.22 -6.88 -4.25
N MET A 498 24.40 -6.92 -5.57
CA MET A 498 24.68 -5.74 -6.39
C MET A 498 23.83 -5.79 -7.66
N SER A 499 23.34 -4.64 -8.09
CA SER A 499 22.75 -4.46 -9.41
C SER A 499 23.42 -3.29 -10.13
N GLN A 500 23.64 -3.44 -11.43
CA GLN A 500 24.26 -2.45 -12.30
C GLN A 500 23.38 -2.23 -13.51
N THR A 501 22.85 -1.02 -13.67
CA THR A 501 22.23 -0.59 -14.92
C THR A 501 23.30 -0.17 -15.91
N LEU A 502 23.32 -0.76 -17.10
CA LEU A 502 24.39 -0.54 -18.10
C LEU A 502 24.12 0.65 -19.03
N GLY A 503 22.96 1.32 -18.88
CA GLY A 503 22.49 2.44 -19.69
C GLY A 503 21.10 2.18 -20.27
N ASP A 504 20.53 3.16 -20.97
CA ASP A 504 19.13 3.20 -21.37
C ASP A 504 18.65 2.01 -22.23
N ASN A 505 19.55 1.34 -22.96
CA ASN A 505 19.20 0.21 -23.85
C ASN A 505 20.13 -0.99 -23.69
N LEU A 506 21.03 -0.96 -22.72
CA LEU A 506 22.04 -2.00 -22.55
C LEU A 506 21.67 -3.02 -21.46
N GLY A 507 20.52 -2.83 -20.82
CA GLY A 507 20.00 -3.74 -19.80
C GLY A 507 20.66 -3.59 -18.43
N ALA A 508 20.54 -4.63 -17.62
CA ALA A 508 21.02 -4.67 -16.25
C ALA A 508 21.82 -5.94 -15.95
N LEU A 509 22.86 -5.78 -15.17
CA LEU A 509 23.67 -6.85 -14.60
C LEU A 509 23.33 -6.97 -13.12
N THR A 510 23.10 -8.20 -12.65
CA THR A 510 22.89 -8.51 -11.23
C THR A 510 23.95 -9.48 -10.74
N LEU A 511 24.46 -9.27 -9.53
CA LEU A 511 25.38 -10.16 -8.84
C LEU A 511 24.82 -10.43 -7.45
N SER A 512 24.67 -11.70 -7.11
CA SER A 512 24.49 -12.12 -5.72
C SER A 512 25.51 -13.16 -5.35
N ALA A 513 26.09 -13.05 -4.17
CA ALA A 513 27.09 -13.98 -3.68
C ALA A 513 26.90 -14.17 -2.17
N ALA A 514 26.96 -15.41 -1.73
CA ALA A 514 27.01 -15.77 -0.33
C ALA A 514 28.06 -16.88 -0.17
N GLN A 515 28.92 -16.74 0.81
CA GLN A 515 29.91 -17.75 1.16
C GLN A 515 29.94 -17.93 2.67
N GLU A 516 29.91 -19.19 3.10
CA GLU A 516 30.02 -19.58 4.49
C GLU A 516 31.16 -20.60 4.66
N ASP A 517 31.97 -20.39 5.69
CA ASP A 517 32.98 -21.33 6.16
C ASP A 517 32.62 -21.80 7.57
N TYR A 518 32.93 -23.03 7.86
CA TYR A 518 32.60 -23.68 9.14
C TYR A 518 33.85 -24.04 9.92
N TRP A 519 33.73 -24.16 11.24
CA TRP A 519 34.81 -24.55 12.11
C TRP A 519 35.20 -26.02 11.98
N ASN A 520 34.30 -26.85 11.42
CA ASN A 520 34.49 -28.28 11.31
C ASN A 520 35.00 -28.66 9.92
N ASP A 521 36.10 -29.40 9.87
CA ASP A 521 36.64 -30.22 8.74
C ASP A 521 36.69 -29.56 7.34
N GLY A 522 36.97 -28.26 7.29
CA GLY A 522 37.14 -27.57 6.00
C GLY A 522 35.87 -27.50 5.13
N LYS A 523 34.70 -27.72 5.74
CA LYS A 523 33.42 -27.56 5.06
C LYS A 523 33.19 -26.09 4.69
N SER A 524 32.60 -25.86 3.53
CA SER A 524 32.18 -24.55 3.08
C SER A 524 30.92 -24.64 2.23
N MET A 525 30.12 -23.59 2.28
CA MET A 525 28.98 -23.38 1.39
C MET A 525 29.31 -22.15 0.51
N ALA A 526 28.99 -22.22 -0.75
CA ALA A 526 29.05 -21.04 -1.62
C ALA A 526 27.83 -21.04 -2.55
N SER A 527 27.26 -19.86 -2.73
CA SER A 527 26.20 -19.62 -3.71
C SER A 527 26.49 -18.31 -4.42
N TRP A 528 26.74 -18.38 -5.73
CA TRP A 528 27.05 -17.23 -6.57
C TRP A 528 26.07 -17.20 -7.72
N SER A 529 25.56 -16.03 -8.06
CA SER A 529 24.68 -15.83 -9.21
C SER A 529 25.05 -14.55 -9.92
N VAL A 530 25.26 -14.65 -11.22
CA VAL A 530 25.47 -13.51 -12.11
C VAL A 530 24.39 -13.56 -13.17
N GLY A 531 23.56 -12.52 -13.23
CA GLY A 531 22.47 -12.41 -14.19
C GLY A 531 22.64 -11.17 -15.06
N TYR A 532 22.34 -11.31 -16.33
CA TYR A 532 22.17 -10.23 -17.26
C TYR A 532 20.75 -10.27 -17.82
N SER A 533 20.06 -9.17 -17.86
CA SER A 533 18.73 -9.05 -18.45
C SER A 533 18.63 -7.79 -19.31
N ASN A 534 17.94 -7.90 -20.42
CA ASN A 534 17.66 -6.77 -21.29
C ASN A 534 16.31 -6.93 -21.99
N TYR A 535 15.86 -5.84 -22.57
CA TYR A 535 14.60 -5.72 -23.26
C TYR A 535 14.81 -4.96 -24.57
N TRP A 536 14.43 -5.58 -25.70
CA TRP A 536 14.61 -5.01 -27.03
C TRP A 536 13.36 -5.23 -27.87
N HIS A 537 12.74 -4.16 -28.34
CA HIS A 537 11.52 -4.21 -29.17
C HIS A 537 10.43 -5.15 -28.63
N ASN A 538 10.09 -5.03 -27.34
CA ASN A 538 9.14 -5.89 -26.63
C ASN A 538 9.59 -7.36 -26.43
N ILE A 539 10.81 -7.70 -26.82
CA ILE A 539 11.40 -9.01 -26.56
C ILE A 539 12.25 -8.92 -25.29
N SER A 540 11.94 -9.70 -24.28
CA SER A 540 12.76 -9.82 -23.09
C SER A 540 13.69 -11.03 -23.20
N TYR A 541 14.95 -10.86 -22.79
CA TYR A 541 15.91 -11.96 -22.74
C TYR A 541 16.84 -11.83 -21.54
N GLY A 542 17.29 -12.96 -21.06
CA GLY A 542 18.16 -13.06 -19.90
C GLY A 542 19.15 -14.19 -20.00
N LEU A 543 20.31 -13.98 -19.41
CA LEU A 543 21.36 -14.97 -19.22
C LEU A 543 21.75 -14.97 -17.75
N THR A 544 21.69 -16.11 -17.11
CA THR A 544 22.05 -16.25 -15.69
C THR A 544 23.02 -17.41 -15.52
N TRP A 545 24.11 -17.16 -14.84
CA TRP A 545 25.04 -18.18 -14.40
C TRP A 545 24.98 -18.29 -12.88
N THR A 546 24.88 -19.52 -12.39
CA THR A 546 24.91 -19.81 -10.96
C THR A 546 25.96 -20.86 -10.64
N TYR A 547 26.62 -20.70 -9.50
CA TYR A 547 27.49 -21.68 -8.89
C TYR A 547 26.97 -21.96 -7.49
N SER A 548 26.80 -23.22 -7.17
CA SER A 548 26.40 -23.67 -5.83
C SER A 548 27.34 -24.76 -5.33
N LYS A 549 27.74 -24.61 -4.06
CA LYS A 549 28.47 -25.62 -3.31
C LYS A 549 27.77 -25.80 -1.97
N ASN A 550 27.32 -27.01 -1.70
CA ASN A 550 26.58 -27.32 -0.47
C ASN A 550 27.44 -28.06 0.54
N VAL A 551 27.20 -27.78 1.83
CA VAL A 551 27.78 -28.57 2.93
C VAL A 551 27.08 -29.93 2.95
N ARG A 552 27.85 -31.02 2.95
CA ARG A 552 27.32 -32.36 3.13
C ARG A 552 27.53 -32.82 4.55
N SER A 553 26.51 -33.46 5.12
CA SER A 553 26.61 -34.19 6.37
C SER A 553 27.50 -35.44 6.19
N ALA A 554 28.36 -35.72 7.14
CA ALA A 554 29.26 -36.84 7.13
C ALA A 554 28.55 -38.23 7.08
N SER A 555 27.25 -38.28 7.32
CA SER A 555 26.44 -39.50 7.26
C SER A 555 26.05 -39.93 5.85
N GLU A 556 26.16 -39.04 4.84
CA GLU A 556 25.76 -39.32 3.46
C GLU A 556 26.89 -39.91 2.59
N THR A 557 28.09 -40.10 3.15
CA THR A 557 29.27 -40.57 2.43
C THR A 557 29.31 -42.10 2.19
N ARG A 558 28.23 -42.79 2.54
CA ARG A 558 28.20 -44.29 2.44
C ARG A 558 27.73 -44.86 1.10
N ASP A 559 27.20 -44.04 0.22
CA ASP A 559 26.81 -44.50 -1.13
C ASP A 559 27.78 -43.97 -2.17
N ASN A 560 28.42 -44.87 -2.89
CA ASN A 560 29.47 -44.67 -3.89
C ASN A 560 29.01 -43.91 -5.16
N GLN A 561 28.01 -43.04 -5.09
CA GLN A 561 27.66 -42.10 -6.13
C GLN A 561 28.52 -40.85 -6.02
N LYS A 562 29.33 -40.59 -7.05
CA LYS A 562 30.03 -39.34 -7.33
C LYS A 562 29.02 -38.18 -7.54
N ASN A 563 28.27 -37.85 -6.52
CA ASN A 563 27.50 -36.62 -6.56
C ASN A 563 28.47 -35.47 -6.30
N ALA A 564 28.68 -34.65 -7.29
CA ALA A 564 29.59 -33.51 -7.21
C ALA A 564 29.19 -32.59 -6.06
N ASP A 565 30.16 -32.20 -5.22
CA ASP A 565 29.95 -31.27 -4.11
C ASP A 565 29.54 -29.88 -4.57
N HIS A 566 29.56 -29.63 -5.88
CA HIS A 566 29.26 -28.37 -6.49
C HIS A 566 28.56 -28.54 -7.84
N ASP A 567 27.70 -27.64 -8.19
CA ASP A 567 27.05 -27.53 -9.51
C ASP A 567 27.24 -26.14 -10.11
N GLN A 568 27.23 -26.09 -11.42
CA GLN A 568 27.21 -24.85 -12.20
C GLN A 568 26.05 -24.94 -13.17
N LEU A 569 25.23 -23.94 -13.18
CA LEU A 569 24.07 -23.83 -14.06
C LEU A 569 24.20 -22.57 -14.90
N LEU A 570 24.07 -22.69 -16.19
CA LEU A 570 23.90 -21.61 -17.14
C LEU A 570 22.48 -21.66 -17.68
N ALA A 571 21.71 -20.61 -17.44
CA ALA A 571 20.34 -20.46 -17.93
C ALA A 571 20.25 -19.31 -18.92
N PHE A 572 19.64 -19.57 -20.06
CA PHE A 572 19.27 -18.56 -21.05
C PHE A 572 17.77 -18.61 -21.26
N ASN A 573 17.12 -17.48 -21.29
CA ASN A 573 15.71 -17.36 -21.60
C ASN A 573 15.44 -16.19 -22.53
N ILE A 574 14.44 -16.36 -23.40
CA ILE A 574 13.91 -15.32 -24.26
C ILE A 574 12.40 -15.45 -24.32
N SER A 575 11.70 -14.31 -24.26
CA SER A 575 10.24 -14.22 -24.34
C SER A 575 9.85 -13.19 -25.39
N ILE A 576 9.05 -13.63 -26.33
CA ILE A 576 8.63 -12.88 -27.50
C ILE A 576 7.10 -12.69 -27.45
N PRO A 577 6.58 -11.47 -27.38
CA PRO A 577 5.13 -11.24 -27.40
C PRO A 577 4.56 -11.56 -28.80
N LEU A 578 3.42 -12.23 -28.78
CA LEU A 578 2.71 -12.62 -30.01
C LEU A 578 1.44 -11.79 -30.23
N ASP A 579 1.32 -10.62 -29.60
CA ASP A 579 0.10 -9.80 -29.56
C ASP A 579 -0.50 -9.49 -30.95
N LYS A 580 0.34 -9.48 -32.00
CA LYS A 580 -0.12 -9.28 -33.38
C LYS A 580 -0.91 -10.48 -33.94
N PHE A 581 -0.71 -11.67 -33.39
CA PHE A 581 -1.30 -12.93 -33.85
C PHE A 581 -2.22 -13.55 -32.82
N LEU A 582 -1.81 -13.54 -31.57
CA LEU A 582 -2.52 -14.09 -30.42
C LEU A 582 -2.45 -13.06 -29.27
N PRO A 583 -3.54 -12.33 -29.01
CA PRO A 583 -3.59 -11.34 -27.95
C PRO A 583 -3.17 -11.91 -26.61
N GLN A 584 -2.40 -11.16 -25.82
CA GLN A 584 -1.95 -11.51 -24.47
C GLN A 584 -1.23 -12.87 -24.40
N THR A 585 -0.44 -13.21 -25.43
CA THR A 585 0.30 -14.46 -25.53
C THR A 585 1.78 -14.20 -25.83
N TRP A 586 2.66 -14.99 -25.22
CA TRP A 586 4.11 -14.96 -25.40
C TRP A 586 4.63 -16.31 -25.81
N ALA A 587 5.58 -16.32 -26.75
CA ALA A 587 6.41 -17.48 -27.06
C ALA A 587 7.69 -17.40 -26.23
N ASN A 588 8.04 -18.50 -25.59
CA ASN A 588 9.22 -18.57 -24.75
C ASN A 588 10.16 -19.67 -25.24
N TYR A 589 11.45 -19.42 -25.17
CA TYR A 589 12.48 -20.42 -25.28
C TYR A 589 13.38 -20.33 -24.06
N GLY A 590 13.72 -21.47 -23.49
CA GLY A 590 14.63 -21.60 -22.37
C GLY A 590 15.69 -22.66 -22.63
N MET A 591 16.92 -22.40 -22.20
CA MET A 591 18.03 -23.35 -22.17
C MET A 591 18.60 -23.35 -20.75
N ASN A 592 18.77 -24.52 -20.17
CA ASN A 592 19.46 -24.71 -18.90
C ASN A 592 20.55 -25.75 -19.08
N ALA A 593 21.79 -25.36 -18.89
CA ALA A 593 22.95 -26.23 -18.96
C ALA A 593 23.54 -26.41 -17.56
N SER A 594 23.43 -27.58 -17.00
CA SER A 594 24.02 -27.97 -15.71
C SER A 594 25.25 -28.81 -15.96
N ARG A 595 26.30 -28.58 -15.17
CA ARG A 595 27.51 -29.40 -15.24
C ARG A 595 27.24 -30.87 -14.88
N ASN A 596 26.30 -31.09 -13.97
CA ASN A 596 26.05 -32.44 -13.42
C ASN A 596 24.86 -33.16 -14.06
N ASN A 597 23.92 -32.39 -14.68
CA ASN A 597 22.66 -32.94 -15.19
C ASN A 597 22.42 -32.69 -16.69
N GLY A 598 23.48 -32.33 -17.43
CA GLY A 598 23.38 -32.06 -18.85
C GLY A 598 22.66 -30.78 -19.24
N THR A 599 22.22 -30.68 -20.48
CA THR A 599 21.56 -29.47 -21.02
C THR A 599 20.13 -29.78 -21.38
N THR A 600 19.21 -28.94 -20.96
CA THR A 600 17.80 -28.97 -21.32
C THR A 600 17.41 -27.75 -22.16
N HIS A 601 16.62 -27.98 -23.19
CA HIS A 601 16.02 -26.96 -24.03
C HIS A 601 14.51 -27.05 -23.91
N SER A 602 13.84 -25.93 -23.88
CA SER A 602 12.39 -25.88 -23.85
C SER A 602 11.85 -24.77 -24.73
N ILE A 603 10.75 -25.03 -25.38
CA ILE A 603 9.97 -24.04 -26.12
C ILE A 603 8.52 -24.11 -25.63
N GLY A 604 7.87 -22.98 -25.50
CA GLY A 604 6.51 -22.92 -25.01
C GLY A 604 5.77 -21.67 -25.36
N LEU A 605 4.49 -21.73 -25.08
CA LEU A 605 3.58 -20.61 -25.13
C LEU A 605 2.95 -20.41 -23.75
N ASN A 606 2.83 -19.18 -23.34
CA ASN A 606 2.05 -18.83 -22.16
C ASN A 606 1.18 -17.62 -22.48
N GLY A 607 0.06 -17.51 -21.79
CA GLY A 607 -0.85 -16.41 -22.04
C GLY A 607 -1.90 -16.25 -20.94
N VAL A 608 -2.69 -15.20 -21.15
CA VAL A 608 -3.81 -14.87 -20.29
C VAL A 608 -5.09 -14.91 -21.13
N ALA A 609 -6.15 -15.48 -20.60
CA ALA A 609 -7.41 -15.65 -21.31
C ALA A 609 -8.60 -15.38 -20.37
N LEU A 610 -9.81 -15.36 -20.93
CA LEU A 610 -11.09 -15.03 -20.33
C LEU A 610 -11.21 -13.56 -19.94
N GLU A 611 -12.43 -13.14 -19.68
CA GLU A 611 -12.74 -11.83 -19.14
C GLU A 611 -11.98 -11.62 -17.83
N ASN A 612 -11.59 -10.38 -17.57
CA ASN A 612 -10.83 -9.98 -16.38
C ASN A 612 -9.51 -10.74 -16.16
N ARG A 613 -8.93 -11.35 -17.24
CA ARG A 613 -7.67 -12.10 -17.16
C ARG A 613 -7.70 -13.24 -16.13
N ALA A 614 -8.85 -13.88 -16.00
CA ALA A 614 -9.08 -14.88 -14.95
C ALA A 614 -8.34 -16.19 -15.18
N LEU A 615 -7.90 -16.51 -16.41
CA LEU A 615 -7.19 -17.75 -16.73
C LEU A 615 -5.77 -17.45 -17.20
N ASN A 616 -4.77 -17.93 -16.45
CA ASN A 616 -3.38 -18.00 -16.90
C ASN A 616 -3.10 -19.42 -17.36
N TRP A 617 -2.48 -19.57 -18.53
CA TRP A 617 -2.16 -20.87 -19.11
C TRP A 617 -0.74 -20.92 -19.64
N ASN A 618 -0.15 -22.12 -19.66
CA ASN A 618 1.19 -22.38 -20.18
C ASN A 618 1.23 -23.76 -20.83
N VAL A 619 1.86 -23.86 -21.97
CA VAL A 619 2.15 -25.12 -22.68
C VAL A 619 3.61 -25.11 -23.06
N GLN A 620 4.36 -26.15 -22.73
CA GLN A 620 5.78 -26.23 -22.94
C GLN A 620 6.21 -27.64 -23.37
N GLN A 621 7.13 -27.71 -24.35
CA GLN A 621 7.82 -28.91 -24.77
C GLN A 621 9.33 -28.73 -24.58
N GLY A 622 10.00 -29.73 -24.03
CA GLY A 622 11.43 -29.72 -23.80
C GLY A 622 12.14 -30.99 -24.27
N TYR A 623 13.44 -30.86 -24.36
CA TYR A 623 14.35 -31.99 -24.59
C TYR A 623 15.63 -31.78 -23.76
N GLY A 624 16.05 -32.84 -23.07
CA GLY A 624 17.30 -32.81 -22.30
C GLY A 624 18.27 -33.90 -22.72
N THR A 625 19.57 -33.60 -22.68
CA THR A 625 20.68 -34.50 -22.88
C THR A 625 20.90 -35.41 -21.65
N GLU A 626 21.89 -36.28 -21.68
CA GLU A 626 22.33 -37.12 -20.57
C GLU A 626 21.20 -37.97 -19.92
N GLY A 627 20.29 -38.49 -20.77
CA GLY A 627 19.25 -39.38 -20.34
C GLY A 627 17.93 -38.73 -19.91
N VAL A 628 17.86 -37.40 -19.85
CA VAL A 628 16.62 -36.67 -19.54
C VAL A 628 15.53 -36.92 -20.60
N GLY A 629 15.91 -36.80 -21.91
CA GLY A 629 14.98 -37.05 -23.02
C GLY A 629 13.91 -35.95 -23.17
N TYR A 630 12.77 -36.33 -23.77
CA TYR A 630 11.67 -35.41 -24.01
C TYR A 630 10.87 -35.18 -22.75
N THR A 631 10.52 -33.91 -22.52
CA THR A 631 9.65 -33.45 -21.43
C THR A 631 8.55 -32.55 -21.97
N GLY A 632 7.43 -32.51 -21.33
CA GLY A 632 6.36 -31.60 -21.69
C GLY A 632 5.48 -31.29 -20.50
N ASN A 633 4.89 -30.10 -20.51
CA ASN A 633 3.92 -29.71 -19.51
C ASN A 633 2.83 -28.79 -20.09
N VAL A 634 1.65 -28.88 -19.49
CA VAL A 634 0.52 -27.97 -19.70
C VAL A 634 0.00 -27.61 -18.32
N ASN A 635 -0.15 -26.33 -18.06
CA ASN A 635 -0.69 -25.83 -16.79
C ASN A 635 -1.75 -24.75 -17.05
N ALA A 636 -2.76 -24.74 -16.22
CA ALA A 636 -3.80 -23.72 -16.19
C ALA A 636 -4.07 -23.31 -14.76
N ASN A 637 -4.20 -22.01 -14.54
CA ASN A 637 -4.58 -21.41 -13.27
C ASN A 637 -5.78 -20.47 -13.51
N TYR A 638 -6.90 -20.83 -12.94
CA TYR A 638 -8.12 -20.03 -12.97
C TYR A 638 -8.32 -19.30 -11.65
N ARG A 639 -8.46 -17.96 -11.73
CA ARG A 639 -8.70 -17.08 -10.59
C ARG A 639 -10.14 -16.54 -10.67
N GLY A 640 -11.01 -17.10 -9.83
CA GLY A 640 -12.41 -16.71 -9.76
C GLY A 640 -12.76 -15.93 -8.50
N THR A 641 -13.99 -15.46 -8.41
CA THR A 641 -14.53 -14.72 -7.26
C THR A 641 -14.48 -15.54 -5.96
N TYR A 642 -14.72 -16.83 -6.04
CA TYR A 642 -14.87 -17.72 -4.88
C TYR A 642 -13.60 -18.49 -4.53
N GLY A 643 -12.52 -18.30 -5.28
CA GLY A 643 -11.25 -18.97 -5.09
C GLY A 643 -10.48 -19.15 -6.38
N GLU A 644 -9.38 -19.89 -6.29
CA GLU A 644 -8.48 -20.19 -7.40
C GLU A 644 -8.34 -21.68 -7.58
N ALA A 645 -8.33 -22.14 -8.83
CA ALA A 645 -8.13 -23.54 -9.17
C ALA A 645 -6.98 -23.70 -10.14
N THR A 646 -6.11 -24.67 -9.89
CA THR A 646 -4.97 -25.02 -10.76
C THR A 646 -5.10 -26.45 -11.24
N ALA A 647 -4.75 -26.69 -12.50
CA ALA A 647 -4.61 -28.02 -13.07
C ALA A 647 -3.39 -28.05 -13.99
N GLY A 648 -2.65 -29.15 -13.94
CA GLY A 648 -1.50 -29.31 -14.79
C GLY A 648 -1.20 -30.75 -15.09
N TYR A 649 -0.69 -31.00 -16.29
CA TYR A 649 -0.19 -32.29 -16.71
C TYR A 649 1.25 -32.11 -17.20
N GLY A 650 2.12 -32.96 -16.72
CA GLY A 650 3.50 -33.05 -17.18
C GLY A 650 3.97 -34.47 -17.42
N TYR A 651 4.91 -34.61 -18.33
CA TYR A 651 5.56 -35.89 -18.58
C TYR A 651 7.06 -35.72 -18.81
N ASP A 652 7.80 -36.71 -18.44
CA ASP A 652 9.20 -36.93 -18.80
C ASP A 652 9.43 -38.33 -19.36
N LYS A 653 10.68 -38.74 -19.55
CA LYS A 653 11.03 -40.06 -20.06
C LYS A 653 10.48 -41.19 -19.18
N ASN A 654 10.45 -41.01 -17.88
CA ASN A 654 10.21 -42.06 -16.90
C ASN A 654 8.81 -41.97 -16.27
N SER A 655 8.21 -40.79 -16.21
CA SER A 655 6.98 -40.53 -15.48
C SER A 655 6.04 -39.59 -16.20
N GLU A 656 4.79 -39.69 -15.85
CA GLU A 656 3.74 -38.70 -16.12
C GLU A 656 3.11 -38.27 -14.80
N ARG A 657 2.71 -37.01 -14.70
CA ARG A 657 2.15 -36.43 -13.50
C ARG A 657 0.96 -35.53 -13.81
N LEU A 658 -0.15 -35.80 -13.16
CA LEU A 658 -1.27 -34.88 -13.09
C LEU A 658 -1.20 -34.14 -11.76
N ASN A 659 -1.13 -32.84 -11.77
CA ASN A 659 -1.18 -31.98 -10.58
C ASN A 659 -2.46 -31.13 -10.58
N TYR A 660 -3.02 -30.93 -9.40
CA TYR A 660 -4.24 -30.14 -9.20
C TYR A 660 -4.15 -29.36 -7.89
N GLY A 661 -4.85 -28.25 -7.83
CA GLY A 661 -4.90 -27.42 -6.63
C GLY A 661 -6.18 -26.61 -6.54
N LEU A 662 -6.57 -26.30 -5.33
CA LEU A 662 -7.68 -25.43 -5.01
C LEU A 662 -7.29 -24.58 -3.81
N GLN A 663 -7.46 -23.27 -3.93
CA GLN A 663 -7.18 -22.34 -2.83
C GLN A 663 -8.20 -21.24 -2.76
N GLY A 664 -8.41 -20.70 -1.56
CA GLY A 664 -9.40 -19.65 -1.34
C GLY A 664 -9.57 -19.29 0.11
N GLY A 665 -10.52 -18.39 0.34
CA GLY A 665 -10.90 -17.92 1.65
C GLY A 665 -12.39 -18.13 1.93
N ILE A 666 -12.69 -18.43 3.17
CA ILE A 666 -14.05 -18.51 3.71
C ILE A 666 -14.11 -17.50 4.86
N LEU A 667 -15.01 -16.53 4.76
CA LEU A 667 -15.24 -15.53 5.80
C LEU A 667 -16.68 -15.69 6.34
N ALA A 668 -16.80 -16.04 7.62
CA ALA A 668 -18.07 -16.04 8.33
C ALA A 668 -18.22 -14.76 9.16
N HIS A 669 -19.32 -14.06 8.98
CA HIS A 669 -19.62 -12.77 9.60
C HIS A 669 -21.11 -12.68 9.95
N ALA A 670 -21.53 -11.58 10.57
CA ALA A 670 -22.92 -11.43 11.05
C ALA A 670 -24.01 -11.59 9.95
N ASP A 671 -23.68 -11.22 8.69
CA ASP A 671 -24.59 -11.31 7.55
C ASP A 671 -24.49 -12.66 6.79
N GLY A 672 -23.71 -13.63 7.28
CA GLY A 672 -23.58 -14.98 6.69
C GLY A 672 -22.13 -15.38 6.35
N ILE A 673 -21.96 -16.17 5.29
CA ILE A 673 -20.67 -16.68 4.83
C ILE A 673 -20.37 -16.13 3.45
N THR A 674 -19.18 -15.60 3.25
CA THR A 674 -18.67 -15.12 1.96
C THR A 674 -17.42 -15.91 1.57
N LEU A 675 -17.45 -16.50 0.35
CA LEU A 675 -16.29 -17.16 -0.25
C LEU A 675 -15.47 -16.14 -1.01
N SER A 676 -14.15 -16.33 -1.05
CA SER A 676 -13.25 -15.39 -1.69
C SER A 676 -12.00 -16.05 -2.27
N GLN A 677 -11.23 -15.30 -3.03
CA GLN A 677 -9.83 -15.61 -3.29
C GLN A 677 -9.05 -15.75 -1.96
N PRO A 678 -7.81 -16.27 -1.96
CA PRO A 678 -7.05 -16.42 -0.74
C PRO A 678 -7.01 -15.14 0.10
N LEU A 679 -7.34 -15.26 1.39
CA LEU A 679 -7.32 -14.16 2.35
C LEU A 679 -5.89 -13.75 2.67
N GLY A 680 -5.67 -12.43 2.78
CA GLY A 680 -4.44 -11.87 3.32
C GLY A 680 -4.45 -11.80 4.86
N GLU A 681 -3.43 -11.15 5.41
CA GLU A 681 -3.40 -10.86 6.85
C GLU A 681 -4.56 -9.93 7.25
N THR A 682 -4.81 -8.90 6.45
CA THR A 682 -5.82 -7.87 6.69
C THR A 682 -6.75 -7.77 5.48
N ASN A 683 -8.04 -7.77 5.72
CA ASN A 683 -9.06 -7.91 4.67
C ASN A 683 -10.20 -6.92 4.85
N ALA A 684 -10.94 -6.64 3.78
CA ALA A 684 -12.20 -5.91 3.82
C ALA A 684 -13.35 -6.77 3.32
N LEU A 685 -14.45 -6.77 4.04
CA LEU A 685 -15.74 -7.27 3.59
C LEU A 685 -16.48 -6.13 2.89
N ILE A 686 -16.69 -6.27 1.59
CA ILE A 686 -17.61 -5.41 0.82
C ILE A 686 -19.04 -5.86 1.11
N LYS A 687 -19.91 -4.92 1.45
CA LYS A 687 -21.34 -5.13 1.65
C LYS A 687 -22.13 -4.17 0.78
N ALA A 688 -22.64 -4.65 -0.33
CA ALA A 688 -23.44 -3.90 -1.31
C ALA A 688 -24.70 -4.70 -1.68
N PRO A 689 -25.70 -4.84 -0.76
CA PRO A 689 -26.85 -5.68 -0.98
C PRO A 689 -27.63 -5.27 -2.23
N GLY A 690 -27.89 -6.20 -3.16
CA GLY A 690 -28.53 -5.95 -4.45
C GLY A 690 -27.56 -5.70 -5.60
N ALA A 691 -26.34 -5.25 -5.35
CA ALA A 691 -25.30 -5.06 -6.36
C ALA A 691 -24.52 -6.37 -6.59
N HIS A 692 -25.11 -7.32 -7.32
CA HIS A 692 -24.48 -8.62 -7.62
C HIS A 692 -23.61 -8.56 -8.89
N GLY A 693 -22.52 -9.32 -8.90
CA GLY A 693 -21.63 -9.45 -10.07
C GLY A 693 -20.81 -8.21 -10.39
N VAL A 694 -20.74 -7.24 -9.47
CA VAL A 694 -20.01 -5.98 -9.66
C VAL A 694 -18.51 -6.19 -9.37
N ASP A 695 -17.66 -5.78 -10.30
CA ASP A 695 -16.21 -5.86 -10.16
C ASP A 695 -15.67 -4.85 -9.13
N ILE A 696 -14.60 -5.22 -8.46
CA ILE A 696 -13.83 -4.31 -7.61
C ILE A 696 -12.63 -3.80 -8.41
N ARG A 697 -12.49 -2.48 -8.51
CA ARG A 697 -11.35 -1.87 -9.23
C ARG A 697 -10.02 -2.33 -8.68
N ASN A 698 -9.07 -2.58 -9.57
CA ASN A 698 -7.71 -3.03 -9.25
C ASN A 698 -7.63 -4.37 -8.50
N GLN A 699 -8.74 -5.17 -8.50
CA GLN A 699 -8.80 -6.49 -7.88
C GLN A 699 -9.23 -7.54 -8.93
N PRO A 700 -8.29 -8.09 -9.72
CA PRO A 700 -8.62 -9.01 -10.80
C PRO A 700 -9.42 -10.23 -10.31
N GLY A 701 -10.56 -10.49 -10.95
CA GLY A 701 -11.42 -11.62 -10.63
C GLY A 701 -12.23 -11.50 -9.34
N VAL A 702 -12.14 -10.37 -8.62
CA VAL A 702 -12.94 -10.11 -7.41
C VAL A 702 -14.23 -9.41 -7.79
N ARG A 703 -15.37 -10.10 -7.57
CA ARG A 703 -16.72 -9.61 -7.84
C ARG A 703 -17.62 -9.82 -6.63
N THR A 704 -18.67 -9.03 -6.52
CA THR A 704 -19.70 -9.27 -5.52
C THR A 704 -20.49 -10.55 -5.85
N ASP A 705 -20.81 -11.32 -4.81
CA ASP A 705 -21.62 -12.55 -4.92
C ASP A 705 -23.10 -12.22 -5.22
N VAL A 706 -23.95 -13.25 -5.31
CA VAL A 706 -25.39 -13.11 -5.55
C VAL A 706 -26.13 -12.29 -4.49
N ARG A 707 -25.52 -12.08 -3.31
CA ARG A 707 -26.07 -11.28 -2.21
C ARG A 707 -25.48 -9.86 -2.19
N GLY A 708 -24.50 -9.55 -3.06
CA GLY A 708 -23.76 -8.29 -3.06
C GLY A 708 -22.58 -8.25 -2.09
N TYR A 709 -21.99 -9.40 -1.73
CA TYR A 709 -20.85 -9.48 -0.83
C TYR A 709 -19.60 -9.97 -1.55
N THR A 710 -18.44 -9.46 -1.17
CA THR A 710 -17.13 -10.01 -1.56
C THR A 710 -16.07 -9.59 -0.56
N VAL A 711 -14.87 -10.18 -0.68
CA VAL A 711 -13.73 -9.84 0.18
C VAL A 711 -12.59 -9.29 -0.66
N VAL A 712 -12.06 -8.16 -0.25
CA VAL A 712 -10.80 -7.60 -0.75
C VAL A 712 -9.69 -7.95 0.24
N SER A 713 -8.67 -8.64 -0.24
CA SER A 713 -7.55 -9.13 0.58
C SER A 713 -6.34 -8.19 0.53
N ASN A 714 -5.40 -8.37 1.47
CA ASN A 714 -4.11 -7.69 1.50
C ASN A 714 -4.19 -6.16 1.59
N LEU A 715 -5.07 -5.66 2.45
CA LEU A 715 -5.14 -4.23 2.72
C LEU A 715 -3.90 -3.72 3.44
N SER A 716 -3.52 -2.48 3.15
CA SER A 716 -2.47 -1.76 3.85
C SER A 716 -2.91 -1.42 5.27
N VAL A 717 -2.20 -1.94 6.26
CA VAL A 717 -2.52 -1.72 7.68
C VAL A 717 -2.21 -0.28 8.10
N TYR A 718 -3.07 0.30 8.95
CA TYR A 718 -2.96 1.67 9.46
C TYR A 718 -2.89 2.74 8.36
N ARG A 719 -3.39 2.44 7.16
CA ARG A 719 -3.43 3.32 5.99
C ARG A 719 -4.84 3.41 5.44
N LYS A 720 -5.11 4.51 4.76
CA LYS A 720 -6.34 4.64 3.97
C LYS A 720 -6.28 3.69 2.78
N ASN A 721 -7.30 2.87 2.64
CA ASN A 721 -7.51 1.98 1.52
C ASN A 721 -8.82 2.34 0.85
N ASP A 722 -8.77 2.74 -0.41
CA ASP A 722 -9.94 3.10 -1.18
C ASP A 722 -10.45 1.86 -1.91
N LEU A 723 -11.66 1.48 -1.57
CA LEU A 723 -12.37 0.34 -2.16
C LEU A 723 -13.42 0.89 -3.11
N THR A 724 -13.28 0.59 -4.41
CA THR A 724 -14.14 1.13 -5.45
C THR A 724 -14.86 0.02 -6.19
N LEU A 725 -16.18 0.06 -6.16
CA LEU A 725 -17.04 -0.75 -7.01
C LEU A 725 -17.03 -0.17 -8.43
N ASP A 726 -16.84 -1.02 -9.43
CA ASP A 726 -16.79 -0.56 -10.81
C ASP A 726 -18.20 -0.29 -11.35
N PRO A 727 -18.54 0.98 -11.67
CA PRO A 727 -19.88 1.32 -12.16
C PRO A 727 -20.19 0.74 -13.55
N GLU A 728 -19.17 0.37 -14.33
CA GLU A 728 -19.36 -0.13 -15.70
C GLU A 728 -20.04 -1.51 -15.72
N ASN A 729 -19.85 -2.32 -14.67
CA ASN A 729 -20.40 -3.66 -14.55
C ASN A 729 -21.57 -3.75 -13.55
N MET A 730 -22.17 -2.61 -13.20
CA MET A 730 -23.33 -2.60 -12.32
C MET A 730 -24.57 -3.07 -13.05
N PRO A 731 -25.46 -3.83 -12.38
CA PRO A 731 -26.80 -4.13 -12.93
C PRO A 731 -27.55 -2.86 -13.33
N GLU A 732 -28.33 -2.90 -14.40
CA GLU A 732 -29.05 -1.75 -14.93
C GLU A 732 -30.05 -1.13 -13.94
N ASP A 733 -30.54 -1.94 -13.01
CA ASP A 733 -31.50 -1.59 -11.96
C ASP A 733 -30.86 -1.20 -10.63
N VAL A 734 -29.53 -1.07 -10.58
CA VAL A 734 -28.80 -0.72 -9.37
C VAL A 734 -27.97 0.56 -9.59
N GLU A 735 -28.08 1.48 -8.68
CA GLU A 735 -27.28 2.71 -8.65
C GLU A 735 -26.62 2.89 -7.28
N LEU A 736 -25.41 3.40 -7.30
CA LEU A 736 -24.65 3.79 -6.11
C LEU A 736 -24.40 5.29 -6.12
N GLU A 737 -24.85 6.00 -5.10
CA GLU A 737 -24.48 7.41 -4.90
C GLU A 737 -22.98 7.56 -4.66
N ILE A 738 -22.41 6.63 -3.91
CA ILE A 738 -20.99 6.59 -3.57
C ILE A 738 -20.47 5.20 -3.93
N ASN A 739 -19.61 5.11 -4.93
CA ASN A 739 -18.99 3.87 -5.39
C ASN A 739 -17.64 3.57 -4.74
N THR A 740 -17.10 4.50 -3.95
CA THR A 740 -15.80 4.36 -3.25
C THR A 740 -15.98 4.53 -1.76
N ARG A 741 -15.43 3.61 -0.99
CA ARG A 741 -15.35 3.67 0.48
C ARG A 741 -13.90 3.56 0.91
N THR A 742 -13.49 4.47 1.79
CA THR A 742 -12.16 4.47 2.40
C THR A 742 -12.21 3.77 3.75
N VAL A 743 -11.35 2.79 3.96
CA VAL A 743 -11.20 2.06 5.22
C VAL A 743 -9.75 2.14 5.72
N THR A 744 -9.55 2.12 7.02
CA THR A 744 -8.23 2.19 7.65
C THR A 744 -8.07 1.06 8.66
N PRO A 745 -7.76 -0.16 8.22
CA PRO A 745 -7.73 -1.32 9.09
C PRO A 745 -6.51 -1.34 10.02
N THR A 746 -6.68 -1.85 11.24
CA THR A 746 -5.58 -2.32 12.07
C THR A 746 -5.05 -3.66 11.55
N ARG A 747 -3.85 -4.07 11.99
CA ARG A 747 -3.23 -5.33 11.59
C ARG A 747 -4.14 -6.53 11.89
N GLY A 748 -4.33 -7.35 10.88
CA GLY A 748 -5.16 -8.56 10.98
C GLY A 748 -6.66 -8.32 11.07
N ALA A 749 -7.14 -7.09 10.92
CA ALA A 749 -8.56 -6.76 10.93
C ALA A 749 -9.29 -7.29 9.69
N VAL A 750 -10.58 -7.52 9.87
CA VAL A 750 -11.56 -7.64 8.79
C VAL A 750 -12.47 -6.42 8.92
N VAL A 751 -12.21 -5.40 8.13
CA VAL A 751 -13.03 -4.18 8.12
C VAL A 751 -14.20 -4.33 7.18
N ARG A 752 -15.28 -3.56 7.38
CA ARG A 752 -16.45 -3.61 6.54
C ARG A 752 -16.62 -2.31 5.76
N ALA A 753 -16.79 -2.42 4.46
CA ALA A 753 -17.13 -1.32 3.58
C ALA A 753 -18.61 -1.45 3.16
N ASP A 754 -19.45 -0.61 3.75
CA ASP A 754 -20.88 -0.59 3.50
C ASP A 754 -21.20 0.35 2.33
N TYR A 755 -21.86 -0.20 1.32
CA TYR A 755 -22.44 0.55 0.21
C TYR A 755 -23.95 0.48 0.31
N LEU A 756 -24.62 1.53 -0.08
CA LEU A 756 -26.08 1.64 -0.07
C LEU A 756 -26.59 1.68 -1.52
N PRO A 757 -26.71 0.52 -2.19
CA PRO A 757 -27.25 0.48 -3.52
C PRO A 757 -28.73 0.83 -3.49
N LYS A 758 -29.14 1.72 -4.38
CA LYS A 758 -30.54 1.97 -4.67
C LYS A 758 -30.98 1.00 -5.76
N SER A 759 -31.84 0.05 -5.42
CA SER A 759 -32.40 -0.89 -6.39
C SER A 759 -33.71 -0.35 -6.92
N GLY A 760 -33.86 -0.30 -8.22
CA GLY A 760 -35.06 0.16 -8.92
C GLY A 760 -34.72 0.75 -10.28
N ARG A 761 -35.76 1.05 -11.05
CA ARG A 761 -35.59 1.52 -12.43
C ARG A 761 -35.13 2.98 -12.45
N ARG A 762 -34.35 3.31 -13.43
CA ARG A 762 -33.96 4.68 -13.77
C ARG A 762 -34.97 5.28 -14.73
N VAL A 763 -35.44 6.49 -14.43
CA VAL A 763 -36.51 7.13 -15.18
C VAL A 763 -36.16 8.59 -15.46
N LEU A 764 -36.25 8.98 -16.72
CA LEU A 764 -36.29 10.38 -17.10
C LEU A 764 -37.78 10.77 -17.22
N MET A 765 -38.30 11.49 -16.24
CA MET A 765 -39.69 11.85 -16.17
C MET A 765 -39.89 13.33 -16.50
N THR A 766 -40.85 13.65 -17.35
CA THR A 766 -41.30 15.02 -17.59
C THR A 766 -42.56 15.27 -16.78
N LEU A 767 -42.45 16.14 -15.76
CA LEU A 767 -43.55 16.51 -14.90
C LEU A 767 -44.25 17.77 -15.43
N THR A 768 -45.58 17.70 -15.58
CA THR A 768 -46.39 18.85 -16.03
C THR A 768 -47.56 19.08 -15.06
N ASP A 769 -47.79 20.34 -14.69
CA ASP A 769 -48.97 20.80 -13.94
C ASP A 769 -49.85 21.63 -14.88
N ASN A 770 -51.07 21.19 -15.16
CA ASN A 770 -52.03 21.83 -16.08
C ASN A 770 -51.37 22.20 -17.42
N GLU A 771 -50.68 21.23 -18.08
CA GLU A 771 -49.93 21.37 -19.33
C GLU A 771 -48.70 22.31 -19.27
N ARG A 772 -48.36 22.89 -18.12
CA ARG A 772 -47.14 23.66 -17.92
C ARG A 772 -46.10 22.76 -17.28
N ALA A 773 -44.85 22.97 -17.65
CA ALA A 773 -43.75 22.29 -16.98
C ALA A 773 -43.68 22.64 -15.48
N VAL A 774 -43.42 21.66 -14.64
CA VAL A 774 -43.10 21.92 -13.22
C VAL A 774 -41.83 22.79 -13.16
N PRO A 775 -41.82 23.86 -12.30
CA PRO A 775 -40.73 24.80 -12.26
C PRO A 775 -39.35 24.17 -12.05
N PHE A 776 -38.33 24.75 -12.75
CA PHE A 776 -36.94 24.42 -12.51
C PHE A 776 -36.56 24.56 -11.03
N GLY A 777 -35.77 23.64 -10.50
CA GLY A 777 -35.36 23.63 -9.08
C GLY A 777 -36.38 23.06 -8.11
N ALA A 778 -37.58 22.65 -8.58
CA ALA A 778 -38.55 21.99 -7.72
C ALA A 778 -37.95 20.67 -7.20
N VAL A 779 -38.18 20.39 -5.90
CA VAL A 779 -37.72 19.18 -5.25
C VAL A 779 -38.79 18.10 -5.38
N VAL A 780 -38.42 16.94 -5.90
CA VAL A 780 -39.29 15.79 -6.10
C VAL A 780 -38.92 14.71 -5.09
N THR A 781 -39.90 14.22 -4.36
CA THR A 781 -39.78 13.12 -3.39
C THR A 781 -40.77 12.01 -3.72
N LEU A 782 -40.43 10.77 -3.39
CA LEU A 782 -41.29 9.61 -3.55
C LEU A 782 -42.08 9.43 -2.24
N VAL A 783 -43.40 9.31 -2.33
CA VAL A 783 -44.26 9.04 -1.16
C VAL A 783 -43.88 7.69 -0.55
N GLY A 784 -43.49 7.73 0.74
CA GLY A 784 -43.01 6.56 1.49
C GLY A 784 -41.50 6.30 1.38
N ASP A 785 -40.74 7.19 0.70
CA ASP A 785 -39.29 7.28 0.74
C ASP A 785 -38.86 8.75 0.70
N GLU A 786 -38.96 9.40 1.86
CA GLU A 786 -38.57 10.82 2.01
C GLU A 786 -37.07 11.04 2.06
N SER A 787 -36.26 9.97 2.09
CA SER A 787 -34.80 10.04 2.11
C SER A 787 -34.22 10.35 0.72
N SER A 788 -34.97 10.07 -0.35
CA SER A 788 -34.56 10.33 -1.73
C SER A 788 -35.22 11.60 -2.25
N SER A 789 -34.44 12.60 -2.61
CA SER A 789 -34.91 13.84 -3.23
C SER A 789 -34.23 14.06 -4.56
N PHE A 790 -34.99 14.51 -5.55
CA PHE A 790 -34.53 14.76 -6.91
C PHE A 790 -34.89 16.21 -7.29
N ILE A 791 -34.17 16.78 -8.23
CA ILE A 791 -34.41 18.16 -8.65
C ILE A 791 -34.91 18.19 -10.08
N VAL A 792 -36.00 18.96 -10.31
CA VAL A 792 -36.53 19.22 -11.61
C VAL A 792 -35.58 20.12 -12.40
N GLY A 793 -35.16 19.64 -13.55
CA GLY A 793 -34.34 20.37 -14.50
C GLY A 793 -35.17 21.18 -15.48
N ASP A 794 -34.58 21.51 -16.66
CA ASP A 794 -35.22 22.25 -17.69
C ASP A 794 -36.48 21.55 -18.24
N ARG A 795 -37.49 22.35 -18.62
CA ARG A 795 -38.77 21.90 -19.18
C ARG A 795 -39.52 20.84 -18.33
N GLY A 796 -39.32 20.86 -17.01
CA GLY A 796 -40.01 19.95 -16.11
C GLY A 796 -39.42 18.53 -16.08
N GLN A 797 -38.22 18.33 -16.63
CA GLN A 797 -37.58 17.02 -16.63
C GLN A 797 -36.92 16.75 -15.29
N VAL A 798 -37.11 15.54 -14.78
CA VAL A 798 -36.45 15.06 -13.56
C VAL A 798 -35.90 13.65 -13.83
N TYR A 799 -34.66 13.45 -13.47
CA TYR A 799 -34.05 12.14 -13.50
C TYR A 799 -34.22 11.47 -12.14
N LEU A 800 -34.90 10.34 -12.14
CA LEU A 800 -35.30 9.58 -10.95
C LEU A 800 -34.58 8.24 -10.96
N THR A 801 -34.09 7.83 -9.80
CA THR A 801 -33.40 6.53 -9.62
C THR A 801 -34.02 5.74 -8.48
N GLY A 802 -33.86 4.42 -8.49
CA GLY A 802 -34.44 3.57 -7.47
C GLY A 802 -35.98 3.48 -7.54
N MET A 803 -36.55 3.71 -8.71
CA MET A 803 -37.99 3.80 -8.87
C MET A 803 -38.64 2.41 -8.88
N ARG A 804 -39.76 2.28 -8.12
CA ARG A 804 -40.66 1.13 -8.18
C ARG A 804 -41.48 1.17 -9.46
N GLU A 805 -42.10 0.06 -9.83
CA GLU A 805 -42.93 0.01 -11.02
C GLU A 805 -44.13 0.96 -10.98
N GLU A 806 -44.68 1.22 -9.81
CA GLU A 806 -45.80 2.14 -9.55
C GLU A 806 -45.56 2.93 -8.30
N GLY A 807 -46.06 4.17 -8.25
CA GLY A 807 -45.94 5.01 -7.06
C GLY A 807 -46.46 6.41 -7.27
N THR A 808 -46.32 7.23 -6.24
CA THR A 808 -46.72 8.65 -6.25
C THR A 808 -45.51 9.53 -5.91
N LEU A 809 -45.29 10.56 -6.70
CA LEU A 809 -44.30 11.61 -6.48
C LEU A 809 -44.95 12.87 -5.94
N VAL A 810 -44.23 13.61 -5.14
CA VAL A 810 -44.56 14.97 -4.72
C VAL A 810 -43.48 15.90 -5.21
N ALA A 811 -43.83 16.88 -6.00
CA ALA A 811 -42.96 17.97 -6.45
C ALA A 811 -43.30 19.24 -5.68
N THR A 812 -42.26 19.86 -5.05
CA THR A 812 -42.43 21.05 -4.19
C THR A 812 -41.46 22.12 -4.67
N TRP A 813 -41.97 23.36 -4.94
CA TRP A 813 -41.17 24.51 -5.35
C TRP A 813 -41.41 25.77 -4.46
N GLY A 814 -42.05 25.58 -3.31
CA GLY A 814 -42.26 26.62 -2.31
C GLY A 814 -43.02 26.14 -1.07
N SER A 815 -43.29 27.00 -0.14
CA SER A 815 -43.90 26.68 1.15
C SER A 815 -45.44 26.69 1.16
N GLN A 816 -46.08 27.16 0.05
CA GLN A 816 -47.55 27.24 -0.01
C GLN A 816 -48.13 25.98 -0.64
N PRO A 817 -49.38 25.59 -0.29
CA PRO A 817 -50.07 24.46 -0.90
C PRO A 817 -50.20 24.53 -2.43
N SER A 818 -50.25 25.72 -3.00
CA SER A 818 -50.26 25.98 -4.44
C SER A 818 -48.87 25.82 -5.11
N GLN A 819 -47.84 25.62 -4.32
CA GLN A 819 -46.43 25.43 -4.76
C GLN A 819 -45.97 23.99 -4.60
N GLN A 820 -46.92 23.06 -4.60
CA GLN A 820 -46.67 21.61 -4.61
C GLN A 820 -47.71 20.90 -5.46
N CYS A 821 -47.30 19.77 -6.01
CA CYS A 821 -48.20 18.89 -6.74
C CYS A 821 -47.85 17.41 -6.59
N ARG A 822 -48.83 16.53 -6.81
CA ARG A 822 -48.67 15.08 -6.75
C ARG A 822 -48.85 14.47 -8.14
N ALA A 823 -47.99 13.53 -8.47
CA ALA A 823 -48.07 12.79 -9.71
C ALA A 823 -48.05 11.27 -9.43
N ASP A 824 -49.08 10.57 -9.84
CA ASP A 824 -49.08 9.10 -9.85
C ASP A 824 -48.40 8.61 -11.15
N PHE A 825 -47.58 7.59 -11.04
CA PHE A 825 -46.87 6.99 -12.17
C PHE A 825 -46.98 5.47 -12.17
N SER A 826 -46.93 4.91 -13.36
CA SER A 826 -46.70 3.49 -13.61
C SER A 826 -45.67 3.38 -14.74
N LEU A 827 -44.54 2.71 -14.46
CA LEU A 827 -43.44 2.67 -15.37
C LEU A 827 -43.75 1.78 -16.60
N PRO A 828 -43.31 2.19 -17.80
CA PRO A 828 -43.44 1.37 -18.97
C PRO A 828 -42.58 0.09 -18.85
N THR A 829 -43.09 -1.03 -19.39
CA THR A 829 -42.44 -2.33 -19.35
C THR A 829 -41.10 -2.38 -20.09
N HIS A 830 -40.87 -1.45 -21.00
CA HIS A 830 -39.61 -1.38 -21.78
C HIS A 830 -38.87 -0.09 -21.53
N SER A 831 -37.54 -0.16 -21.30
CA SER A 831 -36.67 1.01 -21.29
C SER A 831 -36.32 1.46 -22.71
N THR A 832 -36.34 2.73 -22.97
CA THR A 832 -36.19 3.30 -24.31
C THR A 832 -34.75 3.58 -24.72
N PHE A 833 -33.83 3.78 -23.79
CA PHE A 833 -32.42 4.04 -24.10
C PHE A 833 -31.53 3.75 -22.89
N GLY A 834 -30.56 2.86 -23.02
CA GLY A 834 -29.53 2.61 -22.00
C GLY A 834 -30.05 2.24 -20.60
N GLY A 835 -31.16 1.50 -20.53
CA GLY A 835 -31.77 1.12 -19.23
C GLY A 835 -32.60 2.23 -18.57
N ILE A 836 -32.77 3.39 -19.19
CA ILE A 836 -33.56 4.52 -18.68
C ILE A 836 -34.96 4.49 -19.32
N ALA A 837 -36.01 4.48 -18.50
CA ALA A 837 -37.36 4.65 -18.95
C ALA A 837 -37.68 6.15 -19.14
N ASP A 838 -38.22 6.52 -20.31
CA ASP A 838 -38.69 7.89 -20.57
C ASP A 838 -40.21 7.92 -20.45
N MET A 839 -40.73 8.83 -19.63
CA MET A 839 -42.16 9.00 -19.45
C MET A 839 -42.57 10.42 -19.08
N ARG A 840 -43.89 10.68 -19.29
CA ARG A 840 -44.50 11.93 -18.84
C ARG A 840 -45.52 11.63 -17.74
N ALA A 841 -45.55 12.46 -16.71
CA ALA A 841 -46.56 12.36 -15.65
C ALA A 841 -47.21 13.73 -15.42
N SER A 842 -48.53 13.68 -15.28
CA SER A 842 -49.30 14.89 -14.96
C SER A 842 -49.41 15.02 -13.46
N CYS A 843 -48.93 16.15 -12.97
CA CYS A 843 -48.95 16.55 -11.56
C CYS A 843 -50.25 17.28 -11.26
N ARG A 844 -50.88 17.01 -10.12
CA ARG A 844 -52.09 17.64 -9.68
C ARG A 844 -51.87 18.36 -8.36
N GLN A 845 -52.34 19.59 -8.26
CA GLN A 845 -52.29 20.32 -6.99
C GLN A 845 -53.35 19.75 -6.05
N GLU A 846 -52.98 19.46 -4.79
CA GLU A 846 -53.96 19.14 -3.76
C GLU A 846 -54.79 20.41 -3.47
N ARG A 847 -56.13 20.32 -3.64
CA ARG A 847 -57.05 21.43 -3.34
C ARG A 847 -57.30 21.57 -1.84
#